data_78c6aa0e3260a86848ba8c26725f6257
#
_entry.id   78c6aa0e3260a86848ba8c26725f6257
#
_cell.length_a   1.000
_cell.length_b   1.000
_cell.length_c   1.000
_cell.angle_alpha   90.00
_cell.angle_beta   90.00
_cell.angle_gamma   90.00
#
_symmetry.space_group_name_H-M   'P 1'
#
loop_
_entity.id
_entity.type
_entity.pdbx_description
1 polymer ?
#
loop_
_entity_poly.entity_id
_entity_poly.type
_entity_poly.pdbx_seq_one_letter_code
_entity_poly.pdbx_strand_id
1 'polypeptide(L)'
;MSRIGTFFLIFFSDFALNGKLLQLIYKKYHWLLLTFLRLDAKMVKNSRKRSIYNIMKKKQFKTESKKLLDMMINSIYTHKEIFLRELISNASDALDKLYFQSLTDDSVIQKRSDYEINISADRLAGTLTISDNGCGMSAEELENNLGTIAKSGSFDFKREGKSADEVDIIGQFGVGFYSAFMVADRITVYSKPYGAECGHVWESSGADGYTLEEFDLEKHGTTIILQIKVDTEDEKYSDFLEEYRIRSLVKKYSDYIRYPIRMPITREKKIEDGEGYESYVEIETLNSMVPIWKRPAGEVGDEEYRNFYRDKFFDFEAPAKIITQKSEGTAEFTALMFIPQHAPYNYYTKEYEKGLELYSSGVMIMEKCPELLPDYFGFVKGLVDSADLSLNISREMLQHDRQLKIMSKAIEKKIKNELEKMLTAERTKYEKLFDSFGLQLKFGVYTDYGMHKDTLKDLLLFKSSKEKKYVTLKEYVDGMGGEQKAIYYATGESIEKIELLPQVDAAKERGYEVLYLTDEVDEFALKVLGKYEDHEFKNVTAEAMNLGSEEEQEKAKAENEKSAEMLEIMKNAIGKLSEVRFTASLRKHPACLTSEGELSLGMERTLSKMPGAENAPKASLIMEINMNHPIKDKLHSLYEDDKETLEKYAKLLFAESCLIAGVPVDDTAELCTLISELMIK
;
A
#
# COMPACT_ATOMS: atom_id res chain seq x y z
N MET A 1 -30.19 10.81 29.82
CA MET A 1 -30.28 9.74 30.86
C MET A 1 -30.33 8.29 30.31
N SER A 2 -30.11 7.98 29.03
CA SER A 2 -30.30 6.59 28.54
C SER A 2 -29.05 5.93 27.93
N ARG A 3 -27.89 6.58 27.91
CA ARG A 3 -26.69 5.96 27.30
C ARG A 3 -25.55 5.57 28.26
N ILE A 4 -25.56 6.04 29.47
CA ILE A 4 -24.54 5.69 30.49
C ILE A 4 -25.00 4.50 31.36
N GLY A 5 -26.30 4.34 31.60
CA GLY A 5 -26.84 3.20 32.31
C GLY A 5 -26.74 1.85 31.56
N THR A 6 -26.79 1.90 30.21
CA THR A 6 -26.70 0.70 29.37
C THR A 6 -25.27 0.20 29.25
N PHE A 7 -24.27 1.07 29.37
CA PHE A 7 -22.86 0.67 29.31
C PHE A 7 -22.38 -0.06 30.57
N PHE A 8 -22.99 0.23 31.71
CA PHE A 8 -22.64 -0.46 32.98
C PHE A 8 -23.31 -1.84 33.12
N LEU A 9 -24.45 -2.06 32.46
CA LEU A 9 -25.15 -3.36 32.51
C LEU A 9 -24.56 -4.40 31.54
N ILE A 10 -23.91 -3.98 30.47
CA ILE A 10 -23.30 -4.89 29.49
C ILE A 10 -21.91 -5.39 29.96
N PHE A 11 -21.23 -4.64 30.83
CA PHE A 11 -19.90 -5.02 31.32
C PHE A 11 -19.92 -6.05 32.47
N PHE A 12 -21.09 -6.36 33.06
CA PHE A 12 -21.23 -7.27 34.22
C PHE A 12 -21.95 -8.59 33.90
N SER A 13 -22.34 -8.81 32.65
CA SER A 13 -23.03 -10.08 32.29
C SER A 13 -22.09 -11.24 31.98
N ASP A 14 -20.79 -11.00 31.75
CA ASP A 14 -19.86 -12.04 31.26
C ASP A 14 -18.79 -12.51 32.27
N PHE A 15 -18.87 -12.07 33.55
CA PHE A 15 -17.98 -12.62 34.59
C PHE A 15 -18.77 -13.19 35.76
N ALA A 16 -18.79 -14.51 35.85
CA ALA A 16 -19.25 -15.24 37.04
C ALA A 16 -18.28 -14.98 38.21
N LEU A 17 -18.43 -13.85 38.92
CA LEU A 17 -17.63 -13.51 40.07
C LEU A 17 -18.40 -13.77 41.37
N ASN A 18 -17.73 -14.48 42.28
CA ASN A 18 -18.16 -14.89 43.59
C ASN A 18 -18.80 -13.71 44.38
N GLY A 19 -19.99 -13.95 44.99
CA GLY A 19 -20.82 -12.92 45.64
C GLY A 19 -20.15 -12.10 46.77
N LYS A 20 -19.00 -12.53 47.29
CA LYS A 20 -18.22 -11.78 48.29
C LYS A 20 -17.45 -10.60 47.68
N LEU A 21 -17.08 -10.68 46.41
CA LEU A 21 -16.35 -9.60 45.72
C LEU A 21 -17.29 -8.47 45.32
N LEU A 22 -18.51 -8.81 44.92
CA LEU A 22 -19.55 -7.83 44.61
C LEU A 22 -19.97 -7.00 45.85
N GLN A 23 -20.02 -7.58 47.03
CA GLN A 23 -20.32 -6.83 48.25
C GLN A 23 -19.19 -5.90 48.69
N LEU A 24 -17.91 -6.24 48.39
CA LEU A 24 -16.75 -5.38 48.66
C LEU A 24 -16.68 -4.18 47.71
N ILE A 25 -17.01 -4.43 46.46
CA ILE A 25 -17.06 -3.35 45.44
C ILE A 25 -18.23 -2.39 45.74
N TYR A 26 -19.40 -2.92 46.12
CA TYR A 26 -20.56 -2.12 46.50
C TYR A 26 -20.29 -1.23 47.73
N LYS A 27 -19.62 -1.75 48.75
CA LYS A 27 -19.23 -0.98 49.96
C LYS A 27 -18.18 0.11 49.66
N LYS A 28 -17.26 -0.17 48.73
CA LYS A 28 -16.15 0.76 48.42
C LYS A 28 -16.57 1.95 47.53
N TYR A 29 -17.56 1.76 46.66
CA TYR A 29 -17.97 2.76 45.67
C TYR A 29 -19.34 3.36 45.92
N HIS A 30 -20.07 2.93 46.92
CA HIS A 30 -21.38 3.49 47.29
C HIS A 30 -21.29 4.98 47.68
N TRP A 31 -20.19 5.38 48.30
CA TRP A 31 -19.95 6.77 48.68
C TRP A 31 -19.64 7.66 47.43
N LEU A 32 -18.97 7.13 46.45
CA LEU A 32 -18.71 7.81 45.14
C LEU A 32 -20.00 8.00 44.34
N LEU A 33 -20.88 7.02 44.34
CA LEU A 33 -22.18 7.13 43.65
C LEU A 33 -23.11 8.17 44.28
N LEU A 34 -23.14 8.24 45.60
CA LEU A 34 -23.92 9.24 46.33
C LEU A 34 -23.33 10.67 46.18
N THR A 35 -22.01 10.77 46.01
CA THR A 35 -21.34 12.07 45.76
C THR A 35 -21.63 12.56 44.34
N PHE A 36 -21.64 11.65 43.33
CA PHE A 36 -22.01 11.97 41.95
C PHE A 36 -23.47 12.39 41.83
N LEU A 37 -24.41 11.70 42.51
CA LEU A 37 -25.82 12.03 42.51
C LEU A 37 -26.11 13.37 43.23
N ARG A 38 -25.30 13.75 44.25
CA ARG A 38 -25.38 15.05 44.89
C ARG A 38 -24.80 16.19 44.06
N LEU A 39 -23.77 15.92 43.26
CA LEU A 39 -23.21 16.87 42.30
C LEU A 39 -24.16 17.16 41.13
N ASP A 40 -24.84 16.13 40.61
CA ASP A 40 -25.85 16.29 39.57
C ASP A 40 -27.06 17.09 40.04
N ALA A 41 -27.54 16.84 41.28
CA ALA A 41 -28.65 17.60 41.85
C ALA A 41 -28.31 19.05 42.11
N LYS A 42 -27.04 19.38 42.41
CA LYS A 42 -26.55 20.78 42.58
C LYS A 42 -26.36 21.46 41.21
N MET A 43 -25.93 20.70 40.17
CA MET A 43 -25.79 21.24 38.80
C MET A 43 -27.14 21.53 38.17
N VAL A 44 -28.14 20.66 38.34
CA VAL A 44 -29.49 20.88 37.82
C VAL A 44 -30.20 22.03 38.52
N LYS A 45 -29.96 22.28 39.86
CA LYS A 45 -30.50 23.42 40.55
C LYS A 45 -29.84 24.76 40.16
N ASN A 46 -28.55 24.75 39.80
CA ASN A 46 -27.84 25.93 39.30
C ASN A 46 -28.15 26.21 37.82
N SER A 47 -28.48 25.20 37.01
CA SER A 47 -28.85 25.39 35.58
C SER A 47 -30.25 26.03 35.46
N ARG A 48 -31.20 25.73 36.38
CA ARG A 48 -32.53 26.37 36.37
C ARG A 48 -32.56 27.83 36.84
N LYS A 49 -31.53 28.29 37.59
CA LYS A 49 -31.38 29.71 37.99
C LYS A 49 -30.55 30.55 37.02
N ARG A 50 -29.86 29.94 36.06
CA ARG A 50 -29.06 30.63 35.02
C ARG A 50 -29.71 30.70 33.66
N SER A 51 -30.96 30.28 33.52
CA SER A 51 -31.69 30.31 32.22
C SER A 51 -32.42 31.65 31.95
N ILE A 52 -32.12 32.69 32.72
CA ILE A 52 -32.57 34.02 32.42
C ILE A 52 -31.36 34.96 32.47
N TYR A 53 -31.00 35.51 31.28
CA TYR A 53 -29.91 36.46 31.03
C TYR A 53 -28.50 35.89 31.00
N ASN A 54 -28.11 35.41 29.84
CA ASN A 54 -26.93 35.90 29.13
C ASN A 54 -26.99 35.33 27.70
N ILE A 55 -27.51 36.10 26.78
CA ILE A 55 -27.13 36.01 25.38
C ILE A 55 -25.63 36.30 25.37
N MET A 56 -24.79 35.26 25.45
CA MET A 56 -23.38 35.40 25.18
C MET A 56 -23.29 35.94 23.75
N LYS A 57 -22.99 37.21 23.57
CA LYS A 57 -22.56 37.78 22.31
C LYS A 57 -21.38 36.95 21.88
N LYS A 58 -21.56 36.03 20.92
CA LYS A 58 -20.46 35.39 20.21
C LYS A 58 -19.57 36.52 19.69
N LYS A 59 -18.39 36.67 20.28
CA LYS A 59 -17.36 37.54 19.72
C LYS A 59 -16.84 36.85 18.48
N GLN A 60 -16.92 37.51 17.34
CA GLN A 60 -16.25 37.07 16.13
C GLN A 60 -14.73 37.20 16.34
N PHE A 61 -13.97 36.21 15.85
CA PHE A 61 -12.53 36.32 15.82
C PHE A 61 -12.15 37.50 14.90
N LYS A 62 -11.25 38.37 15.33
CA LYS A 62 -10.67 39.39 14.47
C LYS A 62 -9.59 38.75 13.66
N THR A 63 -9.67 38.84 12.32
CA THR A 63 -8.73 38.27 11.37
C THR A 63 -7.70 39.36 10.99
N GLU A 64 -6.40 39.09 11.13
CA GLU A 64 -5.33 39.86 10.50
C GLU A 64 -5.13 39.29 9.10
N SER A 65 -5.76 39.87 8.07
CA SER A 65 -5.77 39.40 6.69
C SER A 65 -4.35 39.19 6.13
N LYS A 66 -3.41 40.08 6.51
CA LYS A 66 -1.99 39.97 6.13
C LYS A 66 -1.34 38.67 6.61
N LYS A 67 -1.50 38.34 7.91
CA LYS A 67 -0.92 37.10 8.47
C LYS A 67 -1.58 35.85 7.91
N LEU A 68 -2.89 35.91 7.64
CA LEU A 68 -3.59 34.78 7.00
C LEU A 68 -3.05 34.53 5.59
N LEU A 69 -2.87 35.59 4.79
CA LEU A 69 -2.33 35.44 3.45
C LEU A 69 -0.91 34.91 3.48
N ASP A 70 -0.05 35.41 4.38
CA ASP A 70 1.30 34.89 4.58
C ASP A 70 1.31 33.40 4.98
N MET A 71 0.40 32.99 5.86
CA MET A 71 0.27 31.57 6.24
C MET A 71 -0.22 30.73 5.05
N MET A 72 -1.13 31.25 4.24
CA MET A 72 -1.66 30.53 3.07
C MET A 72 -0.57 30.37 2.00
N ILE A 73 0.22 31.41 1.73
CA ILE A 73 1.29 31.36 0.74
C ILE A 73 2.42 30.40 1.19
N ASN A 74 2.76 30.40 2.50
CA ASN A 74 3.96 29.73 2.98
C ASN A 74 3.72 28.40 3.70
N SER A 75 2.46 28.02 4.00
CA SER A 75 2.16 26.83 4.85
C SER A 75 1.08 25.90 4.32
N ILE A 76 0.27 26.30 3.35
CA ILE A 76 -0.82 25.46 2.83
C ILE A 76 -0.31 24.48 1.79
N TYR A 77 0.60 24.91 0.93
CA TYR A 77 1.12 24.10 -0.16
C TYR A 77 2.54 23.63 0.14
N THR A 78 2.79 22.35 -0.03
CA THR A 78 4.11 21.75 0.18
C THR A 78 5.02 21.99 -1.05
N HIS A 79 4.43 21.97 -2.25
CA HIS A 79 5.16 22.10 -3.51
C HIS A 79 4.77 23.39 -4.25
N LYS A 80 5.75 24.25 -4.56
CA LYS A 80 5.50 25.51 -5.24
C LYS A 80 4.94 25.36 -6.65
N GLU A 81 5.32 24.31 -7.34
CA GLU A 81 4.88 24.00 -8.72
C GLU A 81 3.36 23.85 -8.88
N ILE A 82 2.64 23.66 -7.79
CA ILE A 82 1.18 23.52 -7.75
C ILE A 82 0.46 24.81 -8.22
N PHE A 83 1.12 25.97 -8.16
CA PHE A 83 0.52 27.22 -8.63
C PHE A 83 -0.02 27.10 -10.04
N LEU A 84 0.71 26.43 -10.93
CA LEU A 84 0.30 26.28 -12.35
C LEU A 84 -0.96 25.41 -12.47
N ARG A 85 -1.05 24.33 -11.69
CA ARG A 85 -2.24 23.49 -11.60
C ARG A 85 -3.46 24.29 -11.16
N GLU A 86 -3.32 25.11 -10.13
CA GLU A 86 -4.43 25.90 -9.58
C GLU A 86 -4.91 26.99 -10.58
N LEU A 87 -3.99 27.67 -11.26
CA LEU A 87 -4.35 28.68 -12.27
C LEU A 87 -5.01 28.03 -13.50
N ILE A 88 -4.52 26.91 -13.99
CA ILE A 88 -5.14 26.17 -15.09
C ILE A 88 -6.53 25.64 -14.67
N SER A 89 -6.70 25.17 -13.43
CA SER A 89 -7.99 24.73 -12.93
C SER A 89 -9.02 25.87 -12.86
N ASN A 90 -8.59 27.07 -12.45
CA ASN A 90 -9.45 28.26 -12.43
C ASN A 90 -9.82 28.70 -13.86
N ALA A 91 -8.91 28.62 -14.82
CA ALA A 91 -9.19 28.88 -16.22
C ALA A 91 -10.20 27.87 -16.79
N SER A 92 -10.03 26.57 -16.47
CA SER A 92 -11.00 25.53 -16.85
C SER A 92 -12.40 25.80 -16.30
N ASP A 93 -12.49 26.19 -15.02
CA ASP A 93 -13.78 26.54 -14.40
C ASP A 93 -14.45 27.75 -15.06
N ALA A 94 -13.66 28.74 -15.50
CA ALA A 94 -14.18 29.92 -16.22
C ALA A 94 -14.75 29.53 -17.59
N LEU A 95 -14.11 28.59 -18.28
CA LEU A 95 -14.59 28.04 -19.55
C LEU A 95 -15.85 27.19 -19.35
N ASP A 96 -15.90 26.35 -18.32
CA ASP A 96 -17.09 25.55 -17.98
C ASP A 96 -18.30 26.43 -17.64
N LYS A 97 -18.09 27.52 -16.90
CA LYS A 97 -19.17 28.50 -16.62
C LYS A 97 -19.72 29.15 -17.88
N LEU A 98 -18.85 29.59 -18.81
CA LEU A 98 -19.30 30.17 -20.06
C LEU A 98 -20.01 29.15 -20.95
N TYR A 99 -19.50 27.90 -21.00
CA TYR A 99 -20.16 26.80 -21.69
C TYR A 99 -21.55 26.55 -21.13
N PHE A 100 -21.70 26.52 -19.81
CA PHE A 100 -23.01 26.35 -19.18
C PHE A 100 -23.98 27.51 -19.51
N GLN A 101 -23.46 28.75 -19.51
CA GLN A 101 -24.28 29.90 -19.93
C GLN A 101 -24.72 29.74 -21.39
N SER A 102 -23.89 29.23 -22.28
CA SER A 102 -24.24 29.01 -23.69
C SER A 102 -25.35 27.98 -23.90
N LEU A 103 -25.64 27.10 -22.91
CA LEU A 103 -26.75 26.14 -22.96
C LEU A 103 -28.10 26.76 -22.63
N THR A 104 -28.09 27.93 -21.98
CA THR A 104 -29.32 28.60 -21.49
C THR A 104 -29.51 30.00 -22.06
N ASP A 105 -28.52 30.57 -22.68
CA ASP A 105 -28.50 31.93 -23.22
C ASP A 105 -27.96 31.95 -24.66
N ASP A 106 -28.85 32.10 -25.61
CA ASP A 106 -28.55 32.15 -27.05
C ASP A 106 -27.66 33.35 -27.46
N SER A 107 -27.43 34.31 -26.56
CA SER A 107 -26.50 35.41 -26.80
C SER A 107 -25.03 34.98 -26.72
N VAL A 108 -24.75 33.83 -26.10
CA VAL A 108 -23.41 33.24 -26.04
C VAL A 108 -23.17 32.40 -27.29
N ILE A 109 -22.57 33.01 -28.30
CA ILE A 109 -22.36 32.39 -29.62
C ILE A 109 -21.06 31.59 -29.72
N GLN A 110 -20.19 31.60 -28.71
CA GLN A 110 -18.89 30.93 -28.74
C GLN A 110 -19.09 29.40 -28.73
N LYS A 111 -18.44 28.71 -29.69
CA LYS A 111 -18.51 27.26 -29.79
C LYS A 111 -17.55 26.62 -28.81
N ARG A 112 -17.89 25.42 -28.34
CA ARG A 112 -17.04 24.64 -27.42
C ARG A 112 -15.65 24.37 -28.01
N SER A 113 -15.52 24.26 -29.34
CA SER A 113 -14.24 24.07 -30.03
C SER A 113 -13.30 25.26 -29.93
N ASP A 114 -13.82 26.45 -29.59
CA ASP A 114 -13.08 27.69 -29.56
C ASP A 114 -12.58 28.04 -28.16
N TYR A 115 -12.97 27.26 -27.16
CA TYR A 115 -12.49 27.39 -25.78
C TYR A 115 -11.05 26.90 -25.68
N GLU A 116 -10.17 27.72 -25.08
CA GLU A 116 -8.76 27.42 -24.93
C GLU A 116 -8.14 28.11 -23.73
N ILE A 117 -7.06 27.49 -23.22
CA ILE A 117 -6.17 28.06 -22.23
C ILE A 117 -4.81 28.26 -22.91
N ASN A 118 -4.25 29.49 -22.82
CA ASN A 118 -2.96 29.80 -23.41
C ASN A 118 -1.94 30.09 -22.30
N ILE A 119 -0.73 29.55 -22.45
CA ILE A 119 0.40 29.81 -21.56
C ILE A 119 1.52 30.38 -22.39
N SER A 120 2.18 31.45 -21.93
CA SER A 120 3.38 31.98 -22.55
C SER A 120 4.38 32.45 -21.50
N ALA A 121 5.67 32.23 -21.75
CA ALA A 121 6.74 32.67 -20.88
C ALA A 121 7.65 33.66 -21.64
N ASP A 122 7.96 34.79 -21.01
CA ASP A 122 8.98 35.72 -21.46
C ASP A 122 10.14 35.76 -20.48
N ARG A 123 11.25 35.11 -20.85
CA ARG A 123 12.45 35.02 -20.02
C ARG A 123 13.14 36.36 -19.81
N LEU A 124 13.06 37.28 -20.83
CA LEU A 124 13.70 38.58 -20.72
C LEU A 124 12.94 39.52 -19.81
N ALA A 125 11.61 39.47 -19.88
CA ALA A 125 10.74 40.21 -18.97
C ALA A 125 10.59 39.54 -17.60
N GLY A 126 10.95 38.26 -17.49
CA GLY A 126 10.76 37.45 -16.27
C GLY A 126 9.28 37.19 -15.98
N THR A 127 8.43 37.05 -17.01
CA THR A 127 6.99 36.91 -16.84
C THR A 127 6.46 35.61 -17.37
N LEU A 128 5.51 35.02 -16.63
CA LEU A 128 4.68 33.91 -17.06
C LEU A 128 3.23 34.38 -17.18
N THR A 129 2.62 34.15 -18.33
CA THR A 129 1.25 34.57 -18.63
C THR A 129 0.38 33.33 -18.82
N ILE A 130 -0.77 33.29 -18.15
CA ILE A 130 -1.82 32.28 -18.31
C ILE A 130 -3.10 33.03 -18.70
N SER A 131 -3.76 32.64 -19.79
CA SER A 131 -4.99 33.28 -20.24
C SER A 131 -6.02 32.25 -20.69
N ASP A 132 -7.29 32.57 -20.46
CA ASP A 132 -8.48 31.85 -20.92
C ASP A 132 -9.42 32.80 -21.68
N ASN A 133 -10.27 32.23 -22.52
CA ASN A 133 -11.35 32.91 -23.18
C ASN A 133 -12.72 32.50 -22.59
N GLY A 134 -12.77 32.34 -21.25
CA GLY A 134 -13.96 31.97 -20.47
C GLY A 134 -14.89 33.16 -20.18
N CYS A 135 -15.70 33.00 -19.11
CA CYS A 135 -16.71 33.96 -18.73
C CYS A 135 -16.16 35.36 -18.34
N GLY A 136 -14.90 35.45 -17.94
CA GLY A 136 -14.31 36.65 -17.37
C GLY A 136 -14.91 37.06 -16.02
N MET A 137 -14.50 38.22 -15.50
CA MET A 137 -14.95 38.76 -14.21
C MET A 137 -15.22 40.26 -14.30
N SER A 138 -16.32 40.71 -13.68
CA SER A 138 -16.60 42.11 -13.43
C SER A 138 -15.75 42.67 -12.28
N ALA A 139 -15.78 43.99 -12.06
CA ALA A 139 -15.08 44.62 -10.94
C ALA A 139 -15.51 44.02 -9.60
N GLU A 140 -16.81 43.82 -9.40
CA GLU A 140 -17.35 43.22 -8.18
C GLU A 140 -16.89 41.78 -8.00
N GLU A 141 -16.84 40.99 -9.07
CA GLU A 141 -16.36 39.62 -9.05
C GLU A 141 -14.86 39.54 -8.80
N LEU A 142 -14.05 40.45 -9.36
CA LEU A 142 -12.62 40.56 -9.06
C LEU A 142 -12.36 40.88 -7.58
N GLU A 143 -13.13 41.85 -7.01
CA GLU A 143 -13.05 42.18 -5.60
C GLU A 143 -13.49 41.01 -4.72
N ASN A 144 -14.55 40.30 -5.08
CA ASN A 144 -15.09 39.19 -4.32
C ASN A 144 -14.21 37.93 -4.41
N ASN A 145 -13.68 37.60 -5.60
CA ASN A 145 -12.97 36.33 -5.84
C ASN A 145 -11.44 36.44 -5.60
N LEU A 146 -10.85 37.63 -5.83
CA LEU A 146 -9.41 37.86 -5.67
C LEU A 146 -9.09 38.78 -4.48
N GLY A 147 -10.02 39.65 -4.08
CA GLY A 147 -9.85 40.54 -2.93
C GLY A 147 -10.35 39.95 -1.60
N THR A 148 -11.13 38.85 -1.62
CA THR A 148 -11.65 38.18 -0.42
C THR A 148 -11.07 36.79 -0.30
N ILE A 149 -10.26 36.57 0.74
CA ILE A 149 -9.60 35.28 0.99
C ILE A 149 -10.63 34.20 1.34
N ALA A 150 -10.48 33.00 0.76
CA ALA A 150 -11.33 31.83 0.95
C ALA A 150 -12.80 32.00 0.47
N LYS A 151 -13.02 32.88 -0.52
CA LYS A 151 -14.29 32.97 -1.24
C LYS A 151 -14.12 32.37 -2.64
N SER A 152 -14.99 31.41 -3.01
CA SER A 152 -14.94 30.75 -4.32
C SER A 152 -16.22 31.01 -5.07
N GLY A 153 -16.13 31.78 -6.19
CA GLY A 153 -17.25 31.97 -7.09
C GLY A 153 -17.61 30.69 -7.86
N SER A 154 -16.72 29.73 -7.94
CA SER A 154 -17.00 28.40 -8.51
C SER A 154 -17.81 27.52 -7.56
N PHE A 155 -17.57 27.61 -6.25
CA PHE A 155 -18.38 26.94 -5.23
C PHE A 155 -19.81 27.51 -5.14
N ASP A 156 -19.93 28.83 -5.20
CA ASP A 156 -21.24 29.51 -5.18
C ASP A 156 -22.09 29.11 -6.41
N PHE A 157 -21.47 29.01 -7.57
CA PHE A 157 -22.11 28.54 -8.81
C PHE A 157 -22.64 27.10 -8.68
N LYS A 158 -21.85 26.20 -8.11
CA LYS A 158 -22.29 24.80 -7.84
C LYS A 158 -23.45 24.72 -6.84
N ARG A 159 -23.43 25.57 -5.82
CA ARG A 159 -24.45 25.61 -4.75
C ARG A 159 -25.80 26.16 -5.21
N GLU A 160 -25.81 27.05 -6.17
CA GLU A 160 -27.07 27.61 -6.73
C GLU A 160 -27.85 26.63 -7.63
N GLY A 161 -27.38 25.37 -7.73
CA GLY A 161 -28.07 24.32 -8.50
C GLY A 161 -28.02 24.55 -10.01
N LYS A 162 -27.16 25.44 -10.49
CA LYS A 162 -26.99 25.78 -11.91
C LYS A 162 -26.09 24.77 -12.64
N SER A 163 -25.51 23.78 -11.95
CA SER A 163 -24.73 22.73 -12.58
C SER A 163 -25.64 21.58 -13.00
N ALA A 164 -25.83 21.37 -14.29
CA ALA A 164 -26.22 20.07 -14.81
C ALA A 164 -25.12 19.05 -14.48
N ASP A 165 -25.44 17.75 -14.46
CA ASP A 165 -24.50 16.64 -14.19
C ASP A 165 -23.25 16.64 -15.11
N GLU A 166 -23.18 17.54 -16.09
CA GLU A 166 -22.10 17.68 -17.07
C GLU A 166 -21.00 18.69 -16.69
N VAL A 167 -21.15 19.47 -15.59
CA VAL A 167 -20.19 20.52 -15.21
C VAL A 167 -19.41 20.15 -13.96
N ASP A 168 -18.21 19.65 -14.16
CA ASP A 168 -17.25 19.28 -13.10
C ASP A 168 -16.42 20.50 -12.67
N ILE A 169 -16.92 21.31 -11.73
CA ILE A 169 -16.19 22.45 -11.20
C ILE A 169 -15.04 21.95 -10.30
N ILE A 170 -13.82 22.41 -10.61
CA ILE A 170 -12.60 22.02 -9.95
C ILE A 170 -12.31 22.92 -8.73
N GLY A 171 -12.41 24.25 -8.85
CA GLY A 171 -12.05 25.24 -7.84
C GLY A 171 -13.08 25.43 -6.73
N GLN A 172 -12.96 24.75 -5.59
CA GLN A 172 -13.95 24.77 -4.51
C GLN A 172 -13.57 25.63 -3.30
N PHE A 173 -12.29 25.93 -3.07
CA PHE A 173 -11.82 26.51 -1.79
C PHE A 173 -11.54 28.00 -1.82
N GLY A 174 -11.46 28.63 -3.00
CA GLY A 174 -11.16 30.07 -3.14
C GLY A 174 -9.77 30.51 -2.64
N VAL A 175 -8.82 29.58 -2.63
CA VAL A 175 -7.44 29.82 -2.18
C VAL A 175 -6.40 29.50 -3.23
N GLY A 176 -6.74 28.73 -4.27
CA GLY A 176 -5.82 28.28 -5.30
C GLY A 176 -5.08 29.42 -6.01
N PHE A 177 -5.77 30.53 -6.29
CA PHE A 177 -5.17 31.70 -6.91
C PHE A 177 -3.96 32.24 -6.14
N TYR A 178 -4.02 32.26 -4.81
CA TYR A 178 -2.93 32.83 -3.99
C TYR A 178 -1.65 31.98 -3.99
N SER A 179 -1.73 30.72 -4.45
CA SER A 179 -0.53 29.89 -4.65
C SER A 179 0.46 30.53 -5.64
N ALA A 180 -0.01 31.38 -6.55
CA ALA A 180 0.84 32.12 -7.49
C ALA A 180 1.85 33.04 -6.78
N PHE A 181 1.55 33.56 -5.59
CA PHE A 181 2.49 34.37 -4.80
C PHE A 181 3.67 33.57 -4.22
N MET A 182 3.61 32.24 -4.27
CA MET A 182 4.79 31.41 -3.92
C MET A 182 5.93 31.62 -4.91
N VAL A 183 5.60 31.88 -6.17
CA VAL A 183 6.57 31.99 -7.27
C VAL A 183 6.67 33.39 -7.91
N ALA A 184 5.72 34.29 -7.63
CA ALA A 184 5.66 35.62 -8.20
C ALA A 184 5.76 36.72 -7.14
N ASP A 185 6.47 37.79 -7.45
CA ASP A 185 6.54 39.01 -6.62
C ASP A 185 5.35 39.95 -6.89
N ARG A 186 4.78 39.87 -8.09
CA ARG A 186 3.63 40.68 -8.52
C ARG A 186 2.75 39.87 -9.46
N ILE A 187 1.45 40.00 -9.26
CA ILE A 187 0.42 39.39 -10.11
C ILE A 187 -0.47 40.48 -10.66
N THR A 188 -0.63 40.52 -11.98
CA THR A 188 -1.56 41.40 -12.67
C THR A 188 -2.61 40.57 -13.38
N VAL A 189 -3.89 40.85 -13.14
CA VAL A 189 -5.03 40.17 -13.74
C VAL A 189 -5.86 41.11 -14.56
N TYR A 190 -5.93 40.87 -15.86
CA TYR A 190 -6.83 41.52 -16.78
C TYR A 190 -8.06 40.63 -16.96
N SER A 191 -9.27 41.17 -16.76
CA SER A 191 -10.47 40.40 -16.98
C SER A 191 -11.63 41.21 -17.52
N LYS A 192 -12.36 40.63 -18.48
CA LYS A 192 -13.54 41.21 -19.10
C LYS A 192 -14.65 40.19 -19.16
N PRO A 193 -15.83 40.46 -18.58
CA PRO A 193 -17.00 39.54 -18.70
C PRO A 193 -17.41 39.38 -20.17
N TYR A 194 -17.93 38.18 -20.49
CA TYR A 194 -18.53 37.96 -21.80
C TYR A 194 -19.69 38.94 -22.06
N GLY A 195 -19.66 39.63 -23.22
CA GLY A 195 -20.68 40.62 -23.60
C GLY A 195 -20.55 41.99 -22.91
N ALA A 196 -19.60 42.22 -22.03
CA ALA A 196 -19.37 43.53 -21.41
C ALA A 196 -18.63 44.49 -22.35
N GLU A 197 -18.87 45.81 -22.20
CA GLU A 197 -18.18 46.83 -22.98
C GLU A 197 -16.74 47.05 -22.45
N CYS A 198 -16.57 47.10 -21.11
CA CYS A 198 -15.29 47.40 -20.45
C CYS A 198 -14.78 46.19 -19.68
N GLY A 199 -13.46 46.07 -19.57
CA GLY A 199 -12.76 45.18 -18.69
C GLY A 199 -12.15 45.88 -17.48
N HIS A 200 -11.42 45.15 -16.66
CA HIS A 200 -10.78 45.66 -15.45
C HIS A 200 -9.37 45.06 -15.33
N VAL A 201 -8.48 45.79 -14.68
CA VAL A 201 -7.18 45.32 -14.24
C VAL A 201 -7.12 45.31 -12.72
N TRP A 202 -6.72 44.17 -12.19
CA TRP A 202 -6.43 43.96 -10.77
C TRP A 202 -4.93 43.67 -10.63
N GLU A 203 -4.28 44.33 -9.68
CA GLU A 203 -2.85 44.11 -9.44
C GLU A 203 -2.55 44.01 -7.95
N SER A 204 -1.68 43.07 -7.57
CA SER A 204 -1.21 42.93 -6.20
C SER A 204 0.22 42.39 -6.14
N SER A 205 0.95 42.82 -5.12
CA SER A 205 2.25 42.26 -4.71
C SER A 205 2.16 41.39 -3.47
N GLY A 206 0.98 40.85 -3.15
CA GLY A 206 0.72 39.96 -2.01
C GLY A 206 0.02 40.67 -0.84
N ALA A 207 0.60 40.53 0.33
CA ALA A 207 -0.08 40.91 1.58
C ALA A 207 -0.31 42.41 1.81
N ASP A 208 0.19 43.27 0.95
CA ASP A 208 0.05 44.74 1.08
C ASP A 208 -1.24 45.31 0.47
N GLY A 209 -2.05 44.46 -0.14
CA GLY A 209 -3.32 44.84 -0.78
C GLY A 209 -3.29 44.74 -2.30
N TYR A 210 -4.29 45.33 -2.94
CA TYR A 210 -4.42 45.31 -4.40
C TYR A 210 -4.96 46.64 -4.92
N THR A 211 -4.77 46.87 -6.21
CA THR A 211 -5.45 47.93 -6.96
C THR A 211 -6.45 47.31 -7.93
N LEU A 212 -7.51 48.04 -8.23
CA LEU A 212 -8.54 47.65 -9.18
C LEU A 212 -8.95 48.89 -9.97
N GLU A 213 -8.77 48.85 -11.31
CA GLU A 213 -9.04 49.93 -12.22
C GLU A 213 -9.79 49.44 -13.45
N GLU A 214 -10.56 50.31 -14.09
CA GLU A 214 -11.18 50.02 -15.39
C GLU A 214 -10.11 50.00 -16.47
N PHE A 215 -10.18 49.05 -17.40
CA PHE A 215 -9.23 48.87 -18.44
C PHE A 215 -9.92 48.45 -19.77
N ASP A 216 -9.57 49.09 -20.87
CA ASP A 216 -10.13 48.75 -22.16
C ASP A 216 -9.52 47.48 -22.73
N LEU A 217 -10.31 46.41 -22.77
CA LEU A 217 -9.92 45.11 -23.29
C LEU A 217 -10.76 44.73 -24.51
N GLU A 218 -10.08 44.34 -25.59
CA GLU A 218 -10.77 43.92 -26.81
C GLU A 218 -11.54 42.61 -26.65
N LYS A 219 -10.97 41.63 -25.95
CA LYS A 219 -11.49 40.26 -25.80
C LYS A 219 -11.98 40.01 -24.40
N HIS A 220 -13.04 39.20 -24.28
CA HIS A 220 -13.49 38.67 -23.01
C HIS A 220 -12.56 37.54 -22.48
N GLY A 221 -12.75 37.13 -21.22
CA GLY A 221 -11.95 36.14 -20.56
C GLY A 221 -11.03 36.72 -19.50
N THR A 222 -10.04 35.97 -19.08
CA THR A 222 -9.09 36.39 -18.04
C THR A 222 -7.65 36.13 -18.47
N THR A 223 -6.77 37.10 -18.22
CA THR A 223 -5.31 36.99 -18.45
C THR A 223 -4.58 37.32 -17.16
N ILE A 224 -3.79 36.37 -16.68
CA ILE A 224 -3.00 36.45 -15.43
C ILE A 224 -1.53 36.55 -15.82
N ILE A 225 -0.86 37.62 -15.43
CA ILE A 225 0.57 37.82 -15.64
C ILE A 225 1.28 37.73 -14.29
N LEU A 226 2.21 36.80 -14.19
CA LEU A 226 3.05 36.56 -13.03
C LEU A 226 4.44 37.17 -13.29
N GLN A 227 4.87 38.13 -12.47
CA GLN A 227 6.26 38.57 -12.44
C GLN A 227 7.01 37.59 -11.55
N ILE A 228 7.74 36.67 -12.14
CA ILE A 228 8.43 35.58 -11.43
C ILE A 228 9.54 36.15 -10.55
N LYS A 229 9.67 35.59 -9.34
CA LYS A 229 10.70 35.93 -8.35
C LYS A 229 12.10 35.73 -8.93
N VAL A 230 13.05 36.49 -8.40
CA VAL A 230 14.47 36.33 -8.70
C VAL A 230 14.99 35.06 -8.03
N ASP A 231 15.88 34.34 -8.70
CA ASP A 231 16.52 33.13 -8.15
C ASP A 231 17.27 33.45 -6.86
N THR A 232 17.24 32.51 -5.92
CA THR A 232 17.97 32.53 -4.66
C THR A 232 19.03 31.43 -4.64
N GLU A 233 19.84 31.36 -3.58
CA GLU A 233 20.81 30.27 -3.42
C GLU A 233 20.14 28.90 -3.32
N ASP A 234 18.95 28.85 -2.71
CA ASP A 234 18.21 27.61 -2.44
C ASP A 234 17.18 27.27 -3.51
N GLU A 235 16.71 28.26 -4.31
CA GLU A 235 15.59 28.08 -5.23
C GLU A 235 15.77 28.79 -6.56
N LYS A 236 15.47 28.04 -7.65
CA LYS A 236 15.49 28.53 -9.03
C LYS A 236 14.09 28.81 -9.53
N TYR A 237 13.59 29.99 -9.32
CA TYR A 237 12.27 30.42 -9.82
C TYR A 237 12.24 30.59 -11.33
N SER A 238 13.39 30.92 -11.94
CA SER A 238 13.54 31.04 -13.40
C SER A 238 13.22 29.73 -14.14
N ASP A 239 13.30 28.57 -13.48
CA ASP A 239 12.89 27.28 -14.05
C ASP A 239 11.41 27.27 -14.49
N PHE A 240 10.56 28.06 -13.85
CA PHE A 240 9.14 28.18 -14.23
C PHE A 240 8.91 29.01 -15.52
N LEU A 241 9.96 29.58 -16.10
CA LEU A 241 9.93 30.22 -17.42
C LEU A 241 10.46 29.30 -18.53
N GLU A 242 10.94 28.09 -18.17
CA GLU A 242 11.47 27.11 -19.11
C GLU A 242 10.35 26.33 -19.80
N GLU A 243 10.34 26.27 -21.13
CA GLU A 243 9.34 25.54 -21.90
C GLU A 243 9.18 24.09 -21.46
N TYR A 244 10.31 23.38 -21.26
CA TYR A 244 10.28 21.98 -20.85
C TYR A 244 9.67 21.79 -19.46
N ARG A 245 9.90 22.75 -18.54
CA ARG A 245 9.36 22.70 -17.18
C ARG A 245 7.86 22.92 -17.19
N ILE A 246 7.39 23.93 -17.90
CA ILE A 246 5.96 24.20 -18.05
C ILE A 246 5.24 22.98 -18.66
N ARG A 247 5.80 22.43 -19.76
CA ARG A 247 5.27 21.22 -20.40
C ARG A 247 5.18 20.05 -19.43
N SER A 248 6.25 19.79 -18.66
CA SER A 248 6.29 18.74 -17.68
C SER A 248 5.21 18.91 -16.60
N LEU A 249 5.01 20.13 -16.11
CA LEU A 249 3.99 20.43 -15.09
C LEU A 249 2.58 20.29 -15.64
N VAL A 250 2.31 20.75 -16.86
CA VAL A 250 1.01 20.55 -17.52
C VAL A 250 0.72 19.07 -17.69
N LYS A 251 1.70 18.30 -18.21
CA LYS A 251 1.56 16.84 -18.35
C LYS A 251 1.35 16.13 -17.02
N LYS A 252 2.03 16.57 -15.97
CA LYS A 252 1.92 15.97 -14.64
C LYS A 252 0.54 16.20 -14.01
N TYR A 253 0.09 17.45 -13.96
CA TYR A 253 -1.05 17.85 -13.13
C TYR A 253 -2.34 18.12 -13.89
N SER A 254 -2.27 18.51 -15.17
CA SER A 254 -3.38 19.07 -15.93
C SER A 254 -3.57 18.41 -17.30
N ASP A 255 -2.97 17.23 -17.52
CA ASP A 255 -2.99 16.56 -18.84
C ASP A 255 -4.41 16.25 -19.32
N TYR A 256 -5.34 16.05 -18.40
CA TYR A 256 -6.71 15.64 -18.70
C TYR A 256 -7.75 16.75 -18.47
N ILE A 257 -7.30 17.98 -18.36
CA ILE A 257 -8.18 19.15 -18.48
C ILE A 257 -8.85 19.09 -19.85
N ARG A 258 -10.17 19.26 -19.89
CA ARG A 258 -11.01 19.03 -21.09
C ARG A 258 -10.85 20.08 -22.21
N TYR A 259 -10.13 21.15 -21.94
CA TYR A 259 -9.83 22.21 -22.88
C TYR A 259 -8.37 22.18 -23.32
N PRO A 260 -8.05 22.55 -24.59
CA PRO A 260 -6.67 22.58 -25.04
C PRO A 260 -5.88 23.65 -24.28
N ILE A 261 -4.73 23.22 -23.74
CA ILE A 261 -3.75 24.10 -23.12
C ILE A 261 -2.65 24.31 -24.16
N ARG A 262 -2.56 25.52 -24.70
CA ARG A 262 -1.68 25.86 -25.80
C ARG A 262 -0.49 26.68 -25.32
N MET A 263 0.65 26.45 -25.95
CA MET A 263 1.88 27.21 -25.70
C MET A 263 2.66 27.43 -26.99
N PRO A 264 3.17 28.65 -27.25
CA PRO A 264 4.11 28.87 -28.30
C PRO A 264 5.46 28.23 -27.98
N ILE A 265 5.93 27.33 -28.86
CA ILE A 265 7.18 26.58 -28.71
C ILE A 265 8.12 27.03 -29.82
N THR A 266 9.36 27.32 -29.44
CA THR A 266 10.41 27.65 -30.41
C THR A 266 11.02 26.37 -30.95
N ARG A 267 10.94 26.17 -32.26
CA ARG A 267 11.52 25.01 -32.95
C ARG A 267 12.59 25.49 -33.94
N GLU A 268 13.56 24.62 -34.22
CA GLU A 268 14.59 24.87 -35.24
C GLU A 268 14.36 23.93 -36.42
N LYS A 269 14.36 24.51 -37.61
CA LYS A 269 14.31 23.76 -38.87
C LYS A 269 15.61 23.99 -39.62
N LYS A 270 16.20 22.92 -40.18
CA LYS A 270 17.38 23.04 -41.05
C LYS A 270 17.01 23.77 -42.33
N ILE A 271 17.81 24.78 -42.71
CA ILE A 271 17.63 25.54 -43.94
C ILE A 271 17.88 24.59 -45.13
N GLU A 272 16.91 24.51 -46.07
CA GLU A 272 16.94 23.52 -47.18
C GLU A 272 18.09 23.74 -48.16
N ASP A 273 18.56 24.98 -48.33
CA ASP A 273 19.62 25.35 -49.28
C ASP A 273 20.85 26.05 -48.66
N GLY A 274 21.09 25.86 -47.33
CA GLY A 274 22.19 26.52 -46.62
C GLY A 274 22.75 25.73 -45.41
N GLU A 275 23.93 26.16 -44.93
CA GLU A 275 24.46 25.73 -43.65
C GLU A 275 23.82 26.59 -42.55
N GLY A 276 22.90 26.00 -41.76
CA GLY A 276 22.30 26.64 -40.59
C GLY A 276 20.91 26.10 -40.21
N TYR A 277 20.40 26.63 -39.12
CA TYR A 277 19.05 26.38 -38.62
C TYR A 277 18.29 27.69 -38.52
N GLU A 278 17.04 27.67 -38.90
CA GLU A 278 16.10 28.80 -38.75
C GLU A 278 15.13 28.44 -37.60
N SER A 279 14.98 29.39 -36.65
CA SER A 279 14.04 29.24 -35.54
C SER A 279 12.66 29.74 -35.97
N TYR A 280 11.63 28.96 -35.73
CA TYR A 280 10.23 29.34 -35.93
C TYR A 280 9.41 29.04 -34.69
N VAL A 281 8.31 29.76 -34.51
CA VAL A 281 7.38 29.52 -33.36
C VAL A 281 6.17 28.73 -33.86
N GLU A 282 5.88 27.64 -33.18
CA GLU A 282 4.70 26.81 -33.43
C GLU A 282 3.84 26.76 -32.14
N ILE A 283 2.52 26.91 -32.30
CA ILE A 283 1.60 26.77 -31.17
C ILE A 283 1.29 25.28 -30.98
N GLU A 284 1.68 24.72 -29.84
CA GLU A 284 1.48 23.33 -29.52
C GLU A 284 0.42 23.15 -28.41
N THR A 285 -0.42 22.12 -28.52
CA THR A 285 -1.32 21.71 -27.45
C THR A 285 -0.56 20.78 -26.52
N LEU A 286 -0.42 21.14 -25.24
CA LEU A 286 0.42 20.46 -24.28
C LEU A 286 -0.27 19.25 -23.62
N ASN A 287 -1.60 19.29 -23.50
CA ASN A 287 -2.39 18.30 -22.77
C ASN A 287 -3.14 17.32 -23.68
N SER A 288 -3.51 16.16 -23.15
CA SER A 288 -4.21 15.09 -23.87
C SER A 288 -5.74 15.26 -23.87
N MET A 289 -6.31 16.05 -22.98
CA MET A 289 -7.73 16.40 -22.81
C MET A 289 -8.65 15.24 -22.45
N VAL A 290 -8.58 14.12 -23.17
CA VAL A 290 -9.50 12.99 -22.99
C VAL A 290 -8.79 11.82 -22.31
N PRO A 291 -9.09 11.54 -21.04
CA PRO A 291 -8.48 10.45 -20.33
C PRO A 291 -8.96 9.09 -20.88
N ILE A 292 -7.99 8.20 -21.12
CA ILE A 292 -8.27 6.86 -21.67
C ILE A 292 -9.24 6.04 -20.79
N TRP A 293 -9.22 6.24 -19.47
CA TRP A 293 -10.09 5.53 -18.52
C TRP A 293 -11.55 6.03 -18.49
N LYS A 294 -11.83 7.22 -19.06
CA LYS A 294 -13.21 7.75 -19.21
C LYS A 294 -13.85 7.34 -20.53
N ARG A 295 -13.07 6.85 -21.47
CA ARG A 295 -13.59 6.33 -22.74
C ARG A 295 -14.30 5.00 -22.52
N PRO A 296 -15.39 4.68 -23.27
CA PRO A 296 -16.05 3.39 -23.21
C PRO A 296 -15.05 2.25 -23.44
N ALA A 297 -15.07 1.23 -22.56
CA ALA A 297 -14.09 0.13 -22.61
C ALA A 297 -14.05 -0.62 -23.96
N GLY A 298 -15.15 -0.60 -24.74
CA GLY A 298 -15.20 -1.20 -26.08
C GLY A 298 -14.52 -0.38 -27.17
N GLU A 299 -14.19 0.89 -26.93
CA GLU A 299 -13.54 1.79 -27.88
C GLU A 299 -12.01 1.87 -27.68
N VAL A 300 -11.52 1.37 -26.56
CA VAL A 300 -10.09 1.39 -26.22
C VAL A 300 -9.51 0.00 -26.42
N GLY A 301 -8.56 -0.10 -27.33
CA GLY A 301 -7.87 -1.36 -27.59
C GLY A 301 -6.78 -1.68 -26.55
N ASP A 302 -6.47 -2.96 -26.37
CA ASP A 302 -5.40 -3.42 -25.47
C ASP A 302 -4.06 -2.75 -25.77
N GLU A 303 -3.77 -2.43 -27.02
CA GLU A 303 -2.54 -1.76 -27.42
C GLU A 303 -2.48 -0.31 -26.95
N GLU A 304 -3.59 0.41 -26.93
CA GLU A 304 -3.68 1.75 -26.38
C GLU A 304 -3.39 1.75 -24.88
N TYR A 305 -3.96 0.78 -24.13
CA TYR A 305 -3.67 0.62 -22.70
C TYR A 305 -2.20 0.27 -22.43
N ARG A 306 -1.58 -0.57 -23.27
CA ARG A 306 -0.16 -0.92 -23.15
C ARG A 306 0.75 0.28 -23.44
N ASN A 307 0.42 1.05 -24.47
CA ASN A 307 1.15 2.29 -24.78
C ASN A 307 1.03 3.30 -23.64
N PHE A 308 -0.20 3.48 -23.13
CA PHE A 308 -0.42 4.32 -21.96
C PHE A 308 0.42 3.86 -20.74
N TYR A 309 0.44 2.57 -20.45
CA TYR A 309 1.23 2.00 -19.35
C TYR A 309 2.73 2.29 -19.53
N ARG A 310 3.25 2.01 -20.72
CA ARG A 310 4.66 2.25 -21.03
C ARG A 310 5.05 3.72 -20.89
N ASP A 311 4.25 4.59 -21.45
CA ASP A 311 4.56 6.03 -21.49
C ASP A 311 4.38 6.70 -20.12
N LYS A 312 3.42 6.19 -19.33
CA LYS A 312 3.10 6.75 -18.02
C LYS A 312 4.02 6.24 -16.90
N PHE A 313 4.34 4.95 -16.91
CA PHE A 313 5.11 4.31 -15.84
C PHE A 313 6.54 3.98 -16.22
N PHE A 314 6.98 4.39 -17.43
CA PHE A 314 8.33 4.15 -17.97
C PHE A 314 8.75 2.68 -17.91
N ASP A 315 7.78 1.79 -18.12
CA ASP A 315 7.98 0.35 -18.10
C ASP A 315 7.86 -0.18 -19.54
N PHE A 316 8.98 -0.65 -20.09
CA PHE A 316 9.06 -1.06 -21.49
C PHE A 316 8.39 -2.41 -21.76
N GLU A 317 8.13 -3.19 -20.71
CA GLU A 317 7.42 -4.45 -20.83
C GLU A 317 5.90 -4.23 -20.75
N ALA A 318 5.14 -5.03 -21.49
CA ALA A 318 3.70 -4.98 -21.38
C ALA A 318 3.24 -5.48 -20.00
N PRO A 319 2.21 -4.90 -19.38
CA PRO A 319 1.71 -5.38 -18.11
C PRO A 319 1.18 -6.81 -18.22
N ALA A 320 1.36 -7.61 -17.18
CA ALA A 320 0.81 -8.96 -17.09
C ALA A 320 -0.73 -8.95 -17.14
N LYS A 321 -1.34 -7.91 -16.54
CA LYS A 321 -2.80 -7.73 -16.55
C LYS A 321 -3.18 -6.25 -16.57
N ILE A 322 -4.23 -5.94 -17.35
CA ILE A 322 -4.90 -4.64 -17.38
C ILE A 322 -6.23 -4.81 -16.66
N ILE A 323 -6.55 -3.92 -15.73
CA ILE A 323 -7.75 -3.98 -14.91
C ILE A 323 -8.47 -2.64 -15.02
N THR A 324 -9.68 -2.65 -15.54
CA THR A 324 -10.57 -1.49 -15.55
C THR A 324 -11.70 -1.71 -14.56
N GLN A 325 -12.07 -0.65 -13.86
CA GLN A 325 -13.20 -0.66 -12.92
C GLN A 325 -13.94 0.66 -12.99
N LYS A 326 -15.24 0.59 -13.15
CA LYS A 326 -16.16 1.70 -12.94
C LYS A 326 -17.08 1.34 -11.78
N SER A 327 -17.19 2.21 -10.80
CA SER A 327 -18.04 2.03 -9.61
C SER A 327 -19.01 3.19 -9.54
N GLU A 328 -20.28 2.86 -9.35
CA GLU A 328 -21.39 3.80 -9.19
C GLU A 328 -22.08 3.52 -7.85
N GLY A 329 -22.62 4.53 -7.19
CA GLY A 329 -23.37 4.40 -5.94
C GLY A 329 -22.75 5.16 -4.77
N THR A 330 -22.35 4.48 -3.67
CA THR A 330 -21.88 5.15 -2.44
C THR A 330 -20.56 5.90 -2.63
N ALA A 331 -19.72 5.46 -3.55
CA ALA A 331 -18.52 6.15 -4.00
C ALA A 331 -18.42 5.97 -5.51
N GLU A 332 -18.44 7.08 -6.23
CA GLU A 332 -18.31 7.08 -7.68
C GLU A 332 -16.85 7.27 -8.08
N PHE A 333 -16.31 6.29 -8.80
CA PHE A 333 -14.94 6.37 -9.29
C PHE A 333 -14.72 5.48 -10.50
N THR A 334 -13.71 5.84 -11.28
CA THR A 334 -13.15 5.00 -12.33
C THR A 334 -11.70 4.69 -11.98
N ALA A 335 -11.30 3.42 -12.12
CA ALA A 335 -9.91 3.00 -11.91
C ALA A 335 -9.38 2.29 -13.14
N LEU A 336 -8.15 2.60 -13.50
CA LEU A 336 -7.34 1.89 -14.48
C LEU A 336 -6.07 1.41 -13.80
N MET A 337 -5.94 0.10 -13.69
CA MET A 337 -4.85 -0.52 -12.93
C MET A 337 -4.09 -1.51 -13.80
N PHE A 338 -2.82 -1.67 -13.50
CA PHE A 338 -1.91 -2.55 -14.23
C PHE A 338 -1.12 -3.40 -13.25
N ILE A 339 -1.01 -4.68 -13.54
CA ILE A 339 -0.10 -5.58 -12.82
C ILE A 339 1.16 -5.71 -13.69
N PRO A 340 2.34 -5.29 -13.20
CA PRO A 340 3.61 -5.45 -13.91
C PRO A 340 3.97 -6.93 -14.10
N GLN A 341 4.81 -7.26 -15.09
CA GLN A 341 5.33 -8.63 -15.23
C GLN A 341 6.41 -8.94 -14.21
N HIS A 342 7.24 -7.97 -13.87
CA HIS A 342 8.38 -8.11 -12.98
C HIS A 342 8.39 -7.04 -11.90
N ALA A 343 8.95 -7.38 -10.74
CA ALA A 343 9.16 -6.42 -9.68
C ALA A 343 10.27 -5.44 -10.09
N PRO A 344 10.09 -4.11 -9.87
CA PRO A 344 11.17 -3.16 -10.01
C PRO A 344 12.34 -3.53 -9.09
N TYR A 345 13.57 -3.18 -9.48
CA TYR A 345 14.77 -3.53 -8.70
C TYR A 345 14.73 -3.03 -7.25
N ASN A 346 14.02 -1.94 -6.98
CA ASN A 346 13.87 -1.34 -5.65
C ASN A 346 12.59 -1.77 -4.91
N TYR A 347 11.81 -2.71 -5.47
CA TYR A 347 10.48 -3.07 -4.92
C TYR A 347 10.52 -3.49 -3.45
N TYR A 348 11.53 -4.24 -3.04
CA TYR A 348 11.71 -4.71 -1.66
C TYR A 348 12.64 -3.81 -0.83
N THR A 349 12.88 -2.56 -1.25
CA THR A 349 13.65 -1.58 -0.50
C THR A 349 12.74 -0.55 0.18
N LYS A 350 13.31 0.20 1.16
CA LYS A 350 12.58 1.29 1.83
C LYS A 350 12.27 2.48 0.92
N GLU A 351 12.91 2.55 -0.24
CA GLU A 351 12.74 3.63 -1.22
C GLU A 351 11.51 3.40 -2.12
N TYR A 352 10.96 2.19 -2.11
CA TYR A 352 9.77 1.91 -2.90
C TYR A 352 8.52 2.46 -2.21
N GLU A 353 7.82 3.33 -2.92
CA GLU A 353 6.55 3.88 -2.49
C GLU A 353 5.41 3.27 -3.30
N LYS A 354 4.51 2.57 -2.61
CA LYS A 354 3.27 2.06 -3.20
C LYS A 354 2.25 3.18 -3.38
N GLY A 355 1.30 2.99 -4.25
CA GLY A 355 0.13 3.85 -4.38
C GLY A 355 -0.35 3.97 -5.81
N LEU A 356 -1.64 4.27 -5.95
CA LEU A 356 -2.25 4.64 -7.22
C LEU A 356 -2.25 6.17 -7.34
N GLU A 357 -2.11 6.67 -8.56
CA GLU A 357 -2.34 8.08 -8.83
C GLU A 357 -3.80 8.43 -8.56
N LEU A 358 -4.04 9.54 -7.91
CA LEU A 358 -5.39 9.99 -7.60
C LEU A 358 -5.71 11.25 -8.41
N TYR A 359 -6.79 11.17 -9.17
CA TYR A 359 -7.34 12.26 -9.95
C TYR A 359 -8.70 12.69 -9.41
N SER A 360 -9.03 13.96 -9.58
CA SER A 360 -10.36 14.51 -9.40
C SER A 360 -10.66 15.44 -10.55
N SER A 361 -11.73 15.15 -11.28
CA SER A 361 -12.18 15.95 -12.45
C SER A 361 -11.08 16.25 -13.49
N GLY A 362 -10.20 15.24 -13.74
CA GLY A 362 -9.11 15.35 -14.72
C GLY A 362 -7.85 16.04 -14.20
N VAL A 363 -7.81 16.44 -12.94
CA VAL A 363 -6.65 17.06 -12.29
C VAL A 363 -5.99 16.07 -11.35
N MET A 364 -4.67 15.90 -11.43
CA MET A 364 -3.93 15.05 -10.51
C MET A 364 -3.85 15.68 -9.13
N ILE A 365 -4.31 14.93 -8.13
CA ILE A 365 -4.32 15.31 -6.72
C ILE A 365 -3.08 14.76 -6.01
N MET A 366 -2.83 13.46 -6.18
CA MET A 366 -1.69 12.77 -5.60
C MET A 366 -1.06 11.85 -6.63
N GLU A 367 0.27 11.88 -6.70
CA GLU A 367 1.04 10.98 -7.57
C GLU A 367 1.05 9.54 -7.05
N LYS A 368 0.99 9.40 -5.73
CA LYS A 368 0.87 8.11 -5.04
C LYS A 368 -0.05 8.25 -3.84
N CYS A 369 -1.20 7.58 -3.88
CA CYS A 369 -2.12 7.47 -2.76
C CYS A 369 -2.00 6.06 -2.15
N PRO A 370 -1.23 5.90 -1.06
CA PRO A 370 -0.96 4.60 -0.47
C PRO A 370 -2.18 3.97 0.19
N GLU A 371 -3.17 4.79 0.58
CA GLU A 371 -4.41 4.34 1.22
C GLU A 371 -5.33 3.55 0.28
N LEU A 372 -5.16 3.70 -1.02
CA LEU A 372 -5.95 2.97 -2.03
C LEU A 372 -5.54 1.51 -2.19
N LEU A 373 -4.31 1.16 -1.80
CA LEU A 373 -3.77 -0.18 -1.94
C LEU A 373 -3.28 -0.73 -0.61
N PRO A 374 -3.69 -1.95 -0.21
CA PRO A 374 -3.03 -2.66 0.88
C PRO A 374 -1.58 -3.00 0.49
N ASP A 375 -0.72 -3.22 1.49
CA ASP A 375 0.70 -3.46 1.26
C ASP A 375 0.96 -4.68 0.36
N TYR A 376 0.17 -5.73 0.51
CA TYR A 376 0.31 -6.95 -0.27
C TYR A 376 -0.08 -6.82 -1.75
N PHE A 377 -0.76 -5.73 -2.14
CA PHE A 377 -1.00 -5.36 -3.55
C PHE A 377 -0.21 -4.11 -3.97
N GLY A 378 0.80 -3.73 -3.20
CA GLY A 378 1.64 -2.56 -3.47
C GLY A 378 2.37 -2.57 -4.83
N PHE A 379 2.43 -3.71 -5.51
CA PHE A 379 2.99 -3.84 -6.85
C PHE A 379 2.06 -3.33 -7.97
N VAL A 380 0.78 -3.12 -7.68
CA VAL A 380 -0.18 -2.64 -8.68
C VAL A 380 0.08 -1.17 -8.97
N LYS A 381 0.25 -0.84 -10.26
CA LYS A 381 0.38 0.52 -10.77
C LYS A 381 -0.96 0.96 -11.37
N GLY A 382 -1.18 2.25 -11.45
CA GLY A 382 -2.40 2.75 -12.08
C GLY A 382 -2.91 4.03 -11.45
N LEU A 383 -4.19 4.28 -11.69
CA LEU A 383 -4.84 5.51 -11.24
C LEU A 383 -6.29 5.29 -10.83
N VAL A 384 -6.79 6.22 -10.04
CA VAL A 384 -8.20 6.35 -9.68
C VAL A 384 -8.63 7.78 -9.96
N ASP A 385 -9.78 7.96 -10.60
CA ASP A 385 -10.41 9.27 -10.86
C ASP A 385 -11.79 9.28 -10.21
N SER A 386 -12.02 10.24 -9.31
CA SER A 386 -13.29 10.42 -8.60
C SER A 386 -13.57 11.90 -8.37
N ALA A 387 -14.82 12.32 -8.64
CA ALA A 387 -15.29 13.66 -8.33
C ALA A 387 -15.74 13.82 -6.87
N ASP A 388 -15.99 12.70 -6.17
CA ASP A 388 -16.61 12.67 -4.83
C ASP A 388 -15.63 12.80 -3.66
N LEU A 389 -14.38 13.16 -3.92
CA LEU A 389 -13.33 13.19 -2.89
C LEU A 389 -13.45 14.42 -1.99
N SER A 390 -13.39 14.21 -0.68
CA SER A 390 -13.23 15.28 0.31
C SER A 390 -11.77 15.70 0.41
N LEU A 391 -11.38 16.64 -0.44
CA LEU A 391 -10.01 17.16 -0.48
C LEU A 391 -9.78 18.19 0.63
N ASN A 392 -8.55 18.28 1.13
CA ASN A 392 -8.13 19.42 1.96
C ASN A 392 -7.97 20.68 1.09
N ILE A 393 -7.68 21.81 1.73
CA ILE A 393 -7.53 23.11 1.06
C ILE A 393 -6.43 23.09 -0.01
N SER A 394 -5.30 22.41 0.25
CA SER A 394 -4.18 22.30 -0.71
C SER A 394 -4.38 21.23 -1.77
N ARG A 395 -5.38 20.36 -1.61
CA ARG A 395 -5.58 19.15 -2.42
C ARG A 395 -4.36 18.20 -2.44
N GLU A 396 -3.42 18.37 -1.52
CA GLU A 396 -2.25 17.49 -1.40
C GLU A 396 -2.47 16.38 -0.38
N MET A 397 -3.47 16.51 0.47
CA MET A 397 -3.83 15.51 1.48
C MET A 397 -5.35 15.27 1.47
N LEU A 398 -5.71 14.02 1.68
CA LEU A 398 -7.08 13.62 1.89
C LEU A 398 -7.42 13.77 3.38
N GLN A 399 -8.56 14.37 3.69
CA GLN A 399 -9.12 14.25 5.04
C GLN A 399 -9.59 12.80 5.19
N HIS A 400 -9.41 12.18 6.39
CA HIS A 400 -9.79 10.79 6.68
C HIS A 400 -11.17 10.44 6.09
N ASP A 401 -11.18 10.08 4.82
CA ASP A 401 -12.39 10.01 4.04
C ASP A 401 -12.96 8.59 4.09
N ARG A 402 -14.24 8.51 4.47
CA ARG A 402 -15.01 7.27 4.39
C ARG A 402 -15.07 6.72 2.96
N GLN A 403 -15.12 7.61 1.97
CA GLN A 403 -15.17 7.24 0.56
C GLN A 403 -13.89 6.57 0.09
N LEU A 404 -12.73 7.11 0.50
CA LEU A 404 -11.42 6.50 0.20
C LEU A 404 -11.33 5.05 0.71
N LYS A 405 -11.84 4.79 1.92
CA LYS A 405 -11.91 3.42 2.47
C LYS A 405 -12.84 2.50 1.67
N ILE A 406 -13.93 3.03 1.14
CA ILE A 406 -14.86 2.27 0.29
C ILE A 406 -14.19 1.96 -1.05
N MET A 407 -13.53 2.95 -1.65
CA MET A 407 -12.76 2.78 -2.89
C MET A 407 -11.66 1.74 -2.72
N SER A 408 -10.84 1.85 -1.66
CA SER A 408 -9.76 0.91 -1.35
C SER A 408 -10.27 -0.54 -1.27
N LYS A 409 -11.38 -0.79 -0.54
CA LYS A 409 -11.98 -2.13 -0.45
C LYS A 409 -12.51 -2.65 -1.79
N ALA A 410 -13.10 -1.76 -2.60
CA ALA A 410 -13.60 -2.13 -3.92
C ALA A 410 -12.44 -2.48 -4.88
N ILE A 411 -11.35 -1.73 -4.82
CA ILE A 411 -10.12 -1.94 -5.58
C ILE A 411 -9.46 -3.25 -5.15
N GLU A 412 -9.27 -3.46 -3.84
CA GLU A 412 -8.73 -4.69 -3.26
C GLU A 412 -9.48 -5.93 -3.76
N LYS A 413 -10.81 -5.90 -3.65
CA LYS A 413 -11.68 -6.98 -4.14
C LYS A 413 -11.54 -7.21 -5.65
N LYS A 414 -11.44 -6.13 -6.43
CA LYS A 414 -11.29 -6.21 -7.87
C LYS A 414 -9.95 -6.83 -8.26
N ILE A 415 -8.85 -6.41 -7.63
CA ILE A 415 -7.51 -6.97 -7.86
C ILE A 415 -7.50 -8.45 -7.49
N LYS A 416 -8.02 -8.82 -6.30
CA LYS A 416 -8.14 -10.22 -5.88
C LYS A 416 -8.84 -11.07 -6.95
N ASN A 417 -10.03 -10.65 -7.38
CA ASN A 417 -10.81 -11.40 -8.37
C ASN A 417 -10.08 -11.56 -9.71
N GLU A 418 -9.31 -10.56 -10.14
CA GLU A 418 -8.53 -10.66 -11.38
C GLU A 418 -7.31 -11.58 -11.22
N LEU A 419 -6.67 -11.60 -10.05
CA LEU A 419 -5.61 -12.56 -9.72
C LEU A 419 -6.14 -13.99 -9.65
N GLU A 420 -7.32 -14.23 -9.07
CA GLU A 420 -7.99 -15.54 -9.07
C GLU A 420 -8.33 -16.02 -10.48
N LYS A 421 -8.79 -15.12 -11.35
CA LYS A 421 -9.01 -15.45 -12.77
C LYS A 421 -7.70 -15.80 -13.49
N MET A 422 -6.61 -15.06 -13.22
CA MET A 422 -5.30 -15.39 -13.77
C MET A 422 -4.82 -16.76 -13.28
N LEU A 423 -4.98 -17.05 -11.99
CA LEU A 423 -4.60 -18.32 -11.39
C LEU A 423 -5.31 -19.50 -12.05
N THR A 424 -6.59 -19.35 -12.37
CA THR A 424 -7.40 -20.42 -12.96
C THR A 424 -7.29 -20.51 -14.48
N ALA A 425 -7.29 -19.39 -15.20
CA ALA A 425 -7.36 -19.35 -16.66
C ALA A 425 -6.00 -19.12 -17.33
N GLU A 426 -5.04 -18.50 -16.65
CA GLU A 426 -3.73 -18.10 -17.20
C GLU A 426 -2.59 -18.56 -16.27
N ARG A 427 -2.63 -19.83 -15.82
CA ARG A 427 -1.77 -20.39 -14.77
C ARG A 427 -0.28 -20.02 -14.93
N THR A 428 0.29 -20.23 -16.11
CA THR A 428 1.70 -19.92 -16.36
C THR A 428 2.06 -18.46 -16.18
N LYS A 429 1.14 -17.54 -16.50
CA LYS A 429 1.35 -16.11 -16.26
C LYS A 429 1.26 -15.79 -14.77
N TYR A 430 0.33 -16.43 -14.06
CA TYR A 430 0.20 -16.25 -12.62
C TYR A 430 1.43 -16.77 -11.88
N GLU A 431 1.98 -17.92 -12.26
CA GLU A 431 3.21 -18.45 -11.66
C GLU A 431 4.40 -17.49 -11.83
N LYS A 432 4.58 -16.88 -13.02
CA LYS A 432 5.60 -15.84 -13.24
C LYS A 432 5.38 -14.59 -12.39
N LEU A 433 4.14 -14.17 -12.25
CA LEU A 433 3.76 -13.08 -11.37
C LEU A 433 4.08 -13.45 -9.91
N PHE A 434 3.78 -14.68 -9.52
CA PHE A 434 4.05 -15.16 -8.16
C PHE A 434 5.55 -15.28 -7.89
N ASP A 435 6.38 -15.64 -8.87
CA ASP A 435 7.85 -15.58 -8.75
C ASP A 435 8.35 -14.16 -8.42
N SER A 436 7.66 -13.12 -8.91
CA SER A 436 8.03 -11.71 -8.69
C SER A 436 7.45 -11.11 -7.40
N PHE A 437 6.19 -11.46 -7.06
CA PHE A 437 5.43 -10.80 -6.01
C PHE A 437 4.86 -11.74 -4.95
N GLY A 438 5.10 -13.05 -5.07
CA GLY A 438 4.56 -14.05 -4.14
C GLY A 438 5.00 -13.82 -2.70
N LEU A 439 6.25 -13.38 -2.52
CA LEU A 439 6.77 -13.03 -1.20
C LEU A 439 5.91 -11.95 -0.52
N GLN A 440 5.47 -10.93 -1.28
CA GLN A 440 4.62 -9.86 -0.76
C GLN A 440 3.22 -10.38 -0.36
N LEU A 441 2.64 -11.30 -1.14
CA LEU A 441 1.36 -11.93 -0.80
C LEU A 441 1.47 -12.77 0.47
N LYS A 442 2.58 -13.51 0.64
CA LYS A 442 2.87 -14.30 1.85
C LYS A 442 3.05 -13.40 3.08
N PHE A 443 3.78 -12.28 2.94
CA PHE A 443 3.87 -11.28 4.00
C PHE A 443 2.51 -10.69 4.36
N GLY A 444 1.63 -10.46 3.38
CA GLY A 444 0.27 -9.95 3.59
C GLY A 444 -0.59 -10.88 4.46
N VAL A 445 -0.34 -12.21 4.43
CA VAL A 445 -0.98 -13.16 5.35
C VAL A 445 -0.45 -13.01 6.78
N TYR A 446 0.85 -12.77 6.92
CA TYR A 446 1.51 -12.70 8.23
C TYR A 446 1.28 -11.37 8.94
N THR A 447 1.29 -10.26 8.20
CA THR A 447 1.11 -8.91 8.76
C THR A 447 -0.27 -8.72 9.38
N ASP A 448 -0.40 -7.72 10.23
CA ASP A 448 -1.65 -7.34 10.90
C ASP A 448 -2.35 -8.50 11.63
N TYR A 449 -1.54 -9.40 12.20
CA TYR A 449 -2.03 -10.59 12.93
C TYR A 449 -3.00 -11.46 12.10
N GLY A 450 -2.82 -11.50 10.80
CA GLY A 450 -3.59 -12.35 9.89
C GLY A 450 -4.97 -11.80 9.53
N MET A 451 -5.21 -10.51 9.67
CA MET A 451 -6.51 -9.91 9.31
C MET A 451 -6.87 -10.12 7.82
N HIS A 452 -5.87 -10.27 6.96
CA HIS A 452 -6.04 -10.43 5.51
C HIS A 452 -5.88 -11.87 5.02
N LYS A 453 -5.70 -12.83 5.93
CA LYS A 453 -5.46 -14.24 5.57
C LYS A 453 -6.54 -14.84 4.67
N ASP A 454 -7.82 -14.54 4.93
CA ASP A 454 -8.94 -15.05 4.13
C ASP A 454 -9.03 -14.41 2.74
N THR A 455 -8.46 -13.23 2.58
CA THR A 455 -8.33 -12.58 1.27
C THR A 455 -7.25 -13.25 0.41
N LEU A 456 -6.15 -13.69 1.04
CA LEU A 456 -4.93 -14.08 0.33
C LEU A 456 -4.67 -15.58 0.24
N LYS A 457 -5.22 -16.40 1.16
CA LYS A 457 -4.91 -17.84 1.26
C LYS A 457 -5.05 -18.62 -0.05
N ASP A 458 -6.06 -18.26 -0.87
CA ASP A 458 -6.34 -18.93 -2.13
C ASP A 458 -5.48 -18.44 -3.29
N LEU A 459 -4.70 -17.37 -3.08
CA LEU A 459 -3.74 -16.82 -4.03
C LEU A 459 -2.31 -17.34 -3.82
N LEU A 460 -2.06 -18.05 -2.72
CA LEU A 460 -0.73 -18.54 -2.39
C LEU A 460 -0.37 -19.78 -3.21
N LEU A 461 0.88 -19.82 -3.66
CA LEU A 461 1.47 -20.97 -4.31
C LEU A 461 2.65 -21.49 -3.50
N PHE A 462 2.75 -22.82 -3.43
CA PHE A 462 3.88 -23.50 -2.82
C PHE A 462 4.37 -24.60 -3.78
N LYS A 463 5.65 -24.87 -3.79
CA LYS A 463 6.16 -26.03 -4.55
C LYS A 463 5.88 -27.31 -3.78
N SER A 464 5.49 -28.36 -4.49
CA SER A 464 5.08 -29.62 -3.93
C SER A 464 6.09 -30.75 -4.25
N SER A 465 6.20 -31.73 -3.36
CA SER A 465 7.06 -32.90 -3.53
C SER A 465 6.63 -33.80 -4.69
N LYS A 466 5.35 -33.75 -5.09
CA LYS A 466 4.78 -34.68 -6.08
C LYS A 466 5.30 -34.43 -7.48
N GLU A 467 5.33 -33.17 -7.93
CA GLU A 467 5.76 -32.79 -9.27
C GLU A 467 6.83 -31.69 -9.29
N LYS A 468 7.26 -31.20 -8.13
CA LYS A 468 8.15 -30.04 -7.97
C LYS A 468 7.62 -28.77 -8.65
N LYS A 469 6.31 -28.68 -8.84
CA LYS A 469 5.58 -27.58 -9.42
C LYS A 469 4.86 -26.78 -8.34
N TYR A 470 4.42 -25.60 -8.70
CA TYR A 470 3.54 -24.80 -7.88
C TYR A 470 2.15 -25.44 -7.78
N VAL A 471 1.65 -25.53 -6.55
CA VAL A 471 0.28 -25.92 -6.20
C VAL A 471 -0.34 -24.86 -5.29
N THR A 472 -1.65 -24.66 -5.41
CA THR A 472 -2.42 -23.92 -4.40
C THR A 472 -2.70 -24.83 -3.21
N LEU A 473 -3.10 -24.25 -2.08
CA LEU A 473 -3.55 -25.03 -0.92
C LEU A 473 -4.78 -25.89 -1.29
N LYS A 474 -5.65 -25.39 -2.15
CA LYS A 474 -6.82 -26.13 -2.65
C LYS A 474 -6.41 -27.34 -3.51
N GLU A 475 -5.53 -27.14 -4.47
CA GLU A 475 -5.03 -28.25 -5.32
C GLU A 475 -4.35 -29.33 -4.49
N TYR A 476 -3.61 -28.93 -3.44
CA TYR A 476 -3.01 -29.86 -2.50
C TYR A 476 -4.07 -30.69 -1.77
N VAL A 477 -5.08 -30.04 -1.18
CA VAL A 477 -6.16 -30.71 -0.43
C VAL A 477 -6.98 -31.62 -1.35
N ASP A 478 -7.34 -31.16 -2.54
CA ASP A 478 -8.06 -31.95 -3.54
C ASP A 478 -7.25 -33.18 -4.01
N GLY A 479 -5.92 -33.13 -3.94
CA GLY A 479 -4.99 -34.22 -4.32
C GLY A 479 -4.57 -35.15 -3.16
N MET A 480 -5.04 -34.90 -1.93
CA MET A 480 -4.69 -35.72 -0.75
C MET A 480 -5.23 -37.13 -0.87
N GLY A 481 -4.40 -38.10 -0.49
CA GLY A 481 -4.85 -39.50 -0.35
C GLY A 481 -5.77 -39.68 0.87
N GLY A 482 -6.64 -40.70 0.82
CA GLY A 482 -7.67 -40.91 1.86
C GLY A 482 -7.14 -41.15 3.31
N GLU A 483 -5.87 -41.48 3.47
CA GLU A 483 -5.23 -41.66 4.77
C GLU A 483 -4.53 -40.38 5.27
N GLN A 484 -4.31 -39.41 4.41
CA GLN A 484 -3.67 -38.13 4.75
C GLN A 484 -4.67 -37.19 5.42
N LYS A 485 -4.40 -36.78 6.66
CA LYS A 485 -5.32 -35.97 7.49
C LYS A 485 -4.88 -34.51 7.64
N ALA A 486 -3.66 -34.16 7.20
CA ALA A 486 -3.08 -32.84 7.39
C ALA A 486 -2.31 -32.40 6.14
N ILE A 487 -2.10 -31.11 6.01
CA ILE A 487 -1.23 -30.50 5.00
C ILE A 487 0.19 -30.56 5.55
N TYR A 488 1.03 -31.39 4.96
CA TYR A 488 2.41 -31.58 5.37
C TYR A 488 3.33 -30.59 4.68
N TYR A 489 4.28 -30.04 5.41
CA TYR A 489 5.30 -29.14 4.87
C TYR A 489 6.67 -29.39 5.47
N ALA A 490 7.70 -28.98 4.76
CA ALA A 490 9.07 -28.93 5.23
C ALA A 490 9.73 -27.61 4.85
N THR A 491 10.61 -27.09 5.71
CA THR A 491 11.34 -25.83 5.49
C THR A 491 12.80 -26.09 5.16
N GLY A 492 13.37 -25.28 4.30
CA GLY A 492 14.79 -25.33 3.94
C GLY A 492 15.21 -24.17 3.05
N GLU A 493 16.53 -24.02 2.87
CA GLU A 493 17.10 -22.94 2.05
C GLU A 493 16.85 -23.15 0.54
N SER A 494 16.66 -24.40 0.13
CA SER A 494 16.32 -24.76 -1.25
C SER A 494 15.56 -26.09 -1.28
N ILE A 495 14.89 -26.35 -2.40
CA ILE A 495 14.17 -27.59 -2.62
C ILE A 495 15.10 -28.81 -2.49
N GLU A 496 16.31 -28.71 -3.03
CA GLU A 496 17.30 -29.79 -2.98
C GLU A 496 17.68 -30.14 -1.54
N LYS A 497 17.82 -29.13 -0.65
CA LYS A 497 18.09 -29.35 0.78
C LYS A 497 16.89 -29.94 1.51
N ILE A 498 15.68 -29.51 1.18
CA ILE A 498 14.45 -30.08 1.75
C ILE A 498 14.30 -31.55 1.37
N GLU A 499 14.62 -31.92 0.14
CA GLU A 499 14.53 -33.29 -0.33
C GLU A 499 15.53 -34.25 0.32
N LEU A 500 16.61 -33.73 0.91
CA LEU A 500 17.57 -34.54 1.66
C LEU A 500 17.10 -34.86 3.08
N LEU A 501 16.03 -34.22 3.56
CA LEU A 501 15.52 -34.46 4.93
C LEU A 501 14.94 -35.87 5.06
N PRO A 502 15.39 -36.68 6.02
CA PRO A 502 14.90 -38.04 6.23
C PRO A 502 13.40 -38.13 6.45
N GLN A 503 12.82 -37.12 7.08
CA GLN A 503 11.39 -37.03 7.36
C GLN A 503 10.57 -36.82 6.06
N VAL A 504 11.11 -36.03 5.12
CA VAL A 504 10.49 -35.83 3.81
C VAL A 504 10.49 -37.13 3.00
N ASP A 505 11.59 -37.89 3.03
CA ASP A 505 11.69 -39.19 2.37
C ASP A 505 10.67 -40.17 2.97
N ALA A 506 10.56 -40.20 4.29
CA ALA A 506 9.60 -41.04 5.00
C ALA A 506 8.13 -40.70 4.69
N ALA A 507 7.78 -39.42 4.54
CA ALA A 507 6.46 -38.97 4.17
C ALA A 507 6.12 -39.37 2.73
N LYS A 508 7.06 -39.17 1.79
CA LYS A 508 6.92 -39.53 0.38
C LYS A 508 6.74 -41.03 0.16
N GLU A 509 7.48 -41.88 0.88
CA GLU A 509 7.34 -43.33 0.79
C GLU A 509 5.96 -43.83 1.26
N ARG A 510 5.26 -43.07 2.11
CA ARG A 510 3.86 -43.32 2.47
C ARG A 510 2.84 -42.76 1.49
N GLY A 511 3.31 -42.12 0.42
CA GLY A 511 2.46 -41.51 -0.57
C GLY A 511 1.89 -40.15 -0.15
N TYR A 512 2.44 -39.54 0.92
CA TYR A 512 2.03 -38.21 1.34
C TYR A 512 2.74 -37.13 0.51
N GLU A 513 1.99 -36.13 0.13
CA GLU A 513 2.53 -34.93 -0.51
C GLU A 513 3.06 -33.97 0.55
N VAL A 514 4.20 -33.32 0.28
CA VAL A 514 4.84 -32.37 1.18
C VAL A 514 5.04 -31.06 0.46
N LEU A 515 4.59 -29.95 1.03
CA LEU A 515 4.87 -28.60 0.55
C LEU A 515 6.32 -28.20 0.91
N TYR A 516 7.02 -27.62 -0.02
CA TYR A 516 8.38 -27.11 0.15
C TYR A 516 8.36 -25.61 0.41
N LEU A 517 8.76 -25.22 1.60
CA LEU A 517 8.79 -23.86 2.08
C LEU A 517 10.23 -23.32 2.02
N THR A 518 10.48 -22.46 1.04
CA THR A 518 11.81 -21.91 0.80
C THR A 518 11.95 -20.44 1.19
N ASP A 519 10.84 -19.72 1.35
CA ASP A 519 10.86 -18.33 1.78
C ASP A 519 10.80 -18.23 3.31
N GLU A 520 11.54 -17.30 3.89
CA GLU A 520 11.63 -17.13 5.35
C GLU A 520 10.29 -16.83 6.03
N VAL A 521 9.34 -16.24 5.31
CA VAL A 521 7.99 -15.93 5.82
C VAL A 521 7.02 -17.11 5.76
N ASP A 522 7.31 -18.13 4.95
CA ASP A 522 6.37 -19.21 4.64
C ASP A 522 5.79 -19.89 5.87
N GLU A 523 6.65 -20.33 6.77
CA GLU A 523 6.20 -21.06 7.97
C GLU A 523 5.41 -20.16 8.92
N PHE A 524 5.78 -18.89 9.02
CA PHE A 524 5.02 -17.90 9.81
C PHE A 524 3.65 -17.64 9.20
N ALA A 525 3.56 -17.54 7.86
CA ALA A 525 2.29 -17.38 7.17
C ALA A 525 1.36 -18.59 7.39
N LEU A 526 1.88 -19.84 7.28
CA LEU A 526 1.11 -21.04 7.53
C LEU A 526 0.64 -21.13 9.01
N LYS A 527 1.47 -20.72 9.97
CA LYS A 527 1.06 -20.65 11.38
C LYS A 527 -0.07 -19.66 11.62
N VAL A 528 -0.03 -18.49 10.97
CA VAL A 528 -1.11 -17.49 11.04
C VAL A 528 -2.38 -18.00 10.37
N LEU A 529 -2.28 -18.73 9.27
CA LEU A 529 -3.42 -19.41 8.63
C LEU A 529 -4.04 -20.45 9.60
N GLY A 530 -3.19 -21.18 10.31
CA GLY A 530 -3.56 -22.21 11.27
C GLY A 530 -4.10 -23.49 10.62
N LYS A 531 -5.08 -23.35 9.72
CA LYS A 531 -5.67 -24.43 8.93
C LYS A 531 -6.13 -23.92 7.57
N TYR A 532 -6.24 -24.82 6.61
CA TYR A 532 -6.91 -24.58 5.35
C TYR A 532 -8.06 -25.57 5.19
N GLU A 533 -9.28 -25.08 5.00
CA GLU A 533 -10.52 -25.85 5.17
C GLU A 533 -10.52 -26.56 6.55
N ASP A 534 -10.61 -27.89 6.60
CA ASP A 534 -10.57 -28.67 7.84
C ASP A 534 -9.20 -29.30 8.15
N HIS A 535 -8.16 -28.98 7.36
CA HIS A 535 -6.83 -29.58 7.45
C HIS A 535 -5.83 -28.65 8.14
N GLU A 536 -5.19 -29.15 9.19
CA GLU A 536 -4.11 -28.46 9.89
C GLU A 536 -2.81 -28.54 9.10
N PHE A 537 -1.96 -27.53 9.25
CA PHE A 537 -0.59 -27.56 8.73
C PHE A 537 0.33 -28.28 9.71
N LYS A 538 1.11 -29.25 9.21
CA LYS A 538 2.07 -29.98 10.03
C LYS A 538 3.45 -30.00 9.41
N ASN A 539 4.44 -29.54 10.17
CA ASN A 539 5.84 -29.62 9.79
C ASN A 539 6.32 -31.07 9.94
N VAL A 540 6.85 -31.67 8.87
CA VAL A 540 7.37 -33.05 8.91
C VAL A 540 8.60 -33.22 9.81
N THR A 541 9.30 -32.14 10.15
CA THR A 541 10.45 -32.12 11.06
C THR A 541 10.09 -31.85 12.51
N ALA A 542 8.78 -31.74 12.85
CA ALA A 542 8.33 -31.57 14.23
C ALA A 542 8.09 -32.90 14.93
N GLU A 543 8.27 -32.92 16.22
CA GLU A 543 8.12 -34.12 17.10
C GLU A 543 6.78 -34.83 16.91
N ALA A 544 5.70 -34.06 16.74
CA ALA A 544 4.34 -34.60 16.63
C ALA A 544 4.08 -35.47 15.37
N MET A 545 5.05 -35.52 14.44
CA MET A 545 4.94 -36.29 13.20
C MET A 545 5.31 -37.76 13.38
N ASN A 546 4.45 -38.48 14.11
CA ASN A 546 4.59 -39.92 14.21
C ASN A 546 4.03 -40.59 12.95
N LEU A 547 4.88 -40.78 11.96
CA LEU A 547 4.52 -41.40 10.69
C LEU A 547 4.43 -42.93 10.75
N GLY A 548 4.73 -43.58 11.88
CA GLY A 548 4.62 -45.02 12.08
C GLY A 548 3.17 -45.53 12.29
N SER A 549 2.90 -46.78 11.94
CA SER A 549 1.68 -47.45 12.38
C SER A 549 1.62 -47.54 13.90
N GLU A 550 0.45 -47.73 14.52
CA GLU A 550 0.30 -47.91 15.97
C GLU A 550 1.23 -48.99 16.49
N GLU A 551 1.35 -50.10 15.74
CA GLU A 551 2.23 -51.25 16.11
C GLU A 551 3.71 -50.84 16.03
N GLU A 552 4.13 -50.06 15.05
CA GLU A 552 5.51 -49.54 14.92
C GLU A 552 5.84 -48.56 16.05
N GLN A 553 4.88 -47.75 16.47
CA GLN A 553 5.01 -46.78 17.56
C GLN A 553 5.13 -47.50 18.92
N GLU A 554 4.34 -48.54 19.17
CA GLU A 554 4.43 -49.33 20.39
C GLU A 554 5.79 -50.04 20.48
N LYS A 555 6.30 -50.56 19.36
CA LYS A 555 7.66 -51.19 19.31
C LYS A 555 8.76 -50.16 19.60
N ALA A 556 8.67 -48.96 19.04
CA ALA A 556 9.62 -47.90 19.32
C ALA A 556 9.59 -47.46 20.79
N LYS A 557 8.39 -47.37 21.40
CA LYS A 557 8.22 -47.04 22.80
C LYS A 557 8.85 -48.10 23.71
N ALA A 558 8.59 -49.37 23.45
CA ALA A 558 9.18 -50.48 24.21
C ALA A 558 10.72 -50.50 24.08
N GLU A 559 11.27 -50.20 22.90
CA GLU A 559 12.71 -50.12 22.71
C GLU A 559 13.33 -48.91 23.44
N ASN A 560 12.66 -47.78 23.48
CA ASN A 560 13.10 -46.59 24.23
C ASN A 560 13.12 -46.86 25.74
N GLU A 561 12.10 -47.52 26.28
CA GLU A 561 12.06 -47.91 27.69
C GLU A 561 13.22 -48.88 28.05
N LYS A 562 13.50 -49.85 27.17
CA LYS A 562 14.58 -50.83 27.36
C LYS A 562 15.97 -50.16 27.28
N SER A 563 16.12 -49.14 26.44
CA SER A 563 17.41 -48.51 26.14
C SER A 563 17.65 -47.18 26.86
N ALA A 564 16.80 -46.83 27.83
CA ALA A 564 16.76 -45.53 28.49
C ALA A 564 18.12 -45.06 29.02
N GLU A 565 18.88 -45.95 29.70
CA GLU A 565 20.20 -45.58 30.22
C GLU A 565 21.22 -45.30 29.11
N MET A 566 21.21 -46.08 28.02
CA MET A 566 22.06 -45.87 26.86
C MET A 566 21.77 -44.51 26.18
N LEU A 567 20.50 -44.23 25.95
CA LEU A 567 20.03 -42.99 25.33
C LEU A 567 20.39 -41.76 26.17
N GLU A 568 20.34 -41.85 27.51
CA GLU A 568 20.72 -40.77 28.40
C GLU A 568 22.26 -40.52 28.36
N ILE A 569 23.08 -41.56 28.26
CA ILE A 569 24.54 -41.43 28.06
C ILE A 569 24.79 -40.68 26.75
N MET A 570 24.14 -41.08 25.66
CA MET A 570 24.29 -40.43 24.36
C MET A 570 23.87 -38.98 24.41
N LYS A 571 22.74 -38.66 25.04
CA LYS A 571 22.25 -37.30 25.24
C LYS A 571 23.28 -36.43 25.99
N ASN A 572 23.80 -36.96 27.11
CA ASN A 572 24.79 -36.24 27.92
C ASN A 572 26.10 -35.99 27.19
N ALA A 573 26.54 -36.93 26.35
CA ALA A 573 27.75 -36.78 25.52
C ALA A 573 27.62 -35.65 24.48
N ILE A 574 26.38 -35.42 23.97
CA ILE A 574 26.08 -34.33 23.00
C ILE A 574 25.86 -33.02 23.74
N GLY A 575 25.14 -33.03 24.85
CA GLY A 575 24.93 -31.86 25.73
C GLY A 575 24.02 -30.74 25.19
N LYS A 576 23.43 -30.91 24.02
CA LYS A 576 22.60 -29.88 23.33
C LYS A 576 21.18 -30.33 23.03
N LEU A 577 20.83 -31.56 23.36
CA LEU A 577 19.55 -32.16 23.03
C LEU A 577 18.65 -32.19 24.25
N SER A 578 17.34 -32.03 24.03
CA SER A 578 16.32 -32.32 25.05
C SER A 578 16.14 -33.83 25.25
N GLU A 579 16.24 -34.59 24.16
CA GLU A 579 16.03 -36.02 24.16
C GLU A 579 16.83 -36.72 23.04
N VAL A 580 17.18 -38.00 23.29
CA VAL A 580 17.62 -38.94 22.25
C VAL A 580 16.71 -40.15 22.35
N ARG A 581 16.13 -40.56 21.21
CA ARG A 581 15.19 -41.70 21.22
C ARG A 581 15.23 -42.51 19.93
N PHE A 582 14.77 -43.73 19.97
CA PHE A 582 14.50 -44.52 18.78
C PHE A 582 13.15 -44.16 18.16
N THR A 583 13.10 -44.16 16.83
CA THR A 583 11.89 -43.94 16.07
C THR A 583 11.71 -45.00 15.01
N ALA A 584 10.46 -45.33 14.69
CA ALA A 584 10.08 -46.19 13.57
C ALA A 584 9.76 -45.37 12.29
N SER A 585 9.81 -44.03 12.38
CA SER A 585 9.40 -43.13 11.29
C SER A 585 10.43 -43.08 10.18
N LEU A 586 11.70 -43.32 10.48
CA LEU A 586 12.81 -43.28 9.52
C LEU A 586 12.93 -44.58 8.71
N ARG A 587 13.45 -44.45 7.47
CA ARG A 587 13.65 -45.61 6.57
C ARG A 587 15.15 -45.87 6.28
N LYS A 588 15.82 -44.99 5.57
CA LYS A 588 17.19 -45.19 5.07
C LYS A 588 18.25 -44.58 5.99
N HIS A 589 17.94 -43.43 6.58
CA HIS A 589 18.91 -42.68 7.36
C HIS A 589 19.04 -43.26 8.78
N PRO A 590 20.26 -43.23 9.37
CA PRO A 590 20.52 -43.75 10.71
C PRO A 590 19.90 -42.90 11.80
N ALA A 591 19.87 -41.58 11.61
CA ALA A 591 19.31 -40.63 12.57
C ALA A 591 18.79 -39.36 11.86
N CYS A 592 18.01 -38.56 12.57
CA CYS A 592 17.61 -37.20 12.16
C CYS A 592 17.38 -36.30 13.38
N LEU A 593 17.26 -34.99 13.12
CA LEU A 593 16.83 -34.02 14.13
C LEU A 593 15.36 -33.64 13.94
N THR A 594 14.64 -33.61 15.06
CA THR A 594 13.30 -33.04 15.15
C THR A 594 13.28 -31.91 16.18
N SER A 595 12.34 -30.99 16.05
CA SER A 595 12.11 -29.93 17.03
C SER A 595 10.91 -30.23 17.91
N GLU A 596 11.07 -29.97 19.20
CA GLU A 596 10.00 -30.06 20.20
C GLU A 596 9.31 -28.70 20.35
N GLY A 597 7.98 -28.70 20.46
CA GLY A 597 7.19 -27.52 20.71
C GLY A 597 6.86 -26.71 19.45
N GLU A 598 6.57 -25.42 19.64
CA GLU A 598 6.08 -24.56 18.56
C GLU A 598 7.17 -23.93 17.68
N LEU A 599 8.41 -23.89 18.16
CA LEU A 599 9.53 -23.30 17.43
C LEU A 599 10.26 -24.36 16.60
N SER A 600 10.11 -24.28 15.30
CA SER A 600 10.81 -25.16 14.38
C SER A 600 12.25 -24.69 14.11
N LEU A 601 13.08 -25.61 13.57
CA LEU A 601 14.43 -25.29 13.06
C LEU A 601 14.38 -24.20 11.96
N GLY A 602 13.36 -24.20 11.11
CA GLY A 602 13.16 -23.18 10.07
C GLY A 602 12.91 -21.80 10.68
N MET A 603 12.05 -21.73 11.68
CA MET A 603 11.75 -20.48 12.38
C MET A 603 12.94 -19.97 13.18
N GLU A 604 13.68 -20.84 13.90
CA GLU A 604 14.92 -20.46 14.59
C GLU A 604 15.92 -19.85 13.62
N ARG A 605 16.12 -20.47 12.46
CA ARG A 605 17.01 -19.96 11.41
C ARG A 605 16.63 -18.58 10.93
N THR A 606 15.36 -18.35 10.71
CA THR A 606 14.83 -17.03 10.29
C THR A 606 15.03 -16.00 11.39
N LEU A 607 14.66 -16.31 12.61
CA LEU A 607 14.78 -15.41 13.76
C LEU A 607 16.23 -15.06 14.07
N SER A 608 17.16 -16.01 13.90
CA SER A 608 18.59 -15.79 14.15
C SER A 608 19.27 -14.84 13.15
N LYS A 609 18.67 -14.65 11.96
CA LYS A 609 19.17 -13.72 10.94
C LYS A 609 18.66 -12.28 11.14
N MET A 610 17.68 -12.07 12.02
CA MET A 610 17.11 -10.73 12.24
C MET A 610 18.09 -9.82 13.00
N PRO A 611 18.12 -8.53 12.72
CA PRO A 611 18.91 -7.57 13.49
C PRO A 611 18.56 -7.62 14.98
N GLY A 612 19.55 -7.76 15.87
CA GLY A 612 19.35 -7.89 17.31
C GLY A 612 19.05 -9.29 17.82
N ALA A 613 19.28 -10.32 17.01
CA ALA A 613 18.97 -11.73 17.31
C ALA A 613 19.91 -12.40 18.33
N GLU A 614 20.81 -11.68 19.03
CA GLU A 614 21.74 -12.26 20.00
C GLU A 614 21.02 -13.10 21.09
N ASN A 615 19.76 -12.79 21.37
CA ASN A 615 18.90 -13.52 22.32
C ASN A 615 17.70 -14.20 21.64
N ALA A 616 17.80 -14.54 20.35
CA ALA A 616 16.71 -15.23 19.67
C ALA A 616 16.40 -16.59 20.37
N PRO A 617 15.13 -16.97 20.50
CA PRO A 617 14.78 -18.25 21.08
C PRO A 617 15.33 -19.38 20.22
N LYS A 618 15.84 -20.43 20.86
CA LYS A 618 16.35 -21.65 20.22
C LYS A 618 15.32 -22.75 20.27
N ALA A 619 15.25 -23.54 19.21
CA ALA A 619 14.40 -24.72 19.18
C ALA A 619 14.98 -25.78 20.13
N SER A 620 14.07 -26.46 20.83
CA SER A 620 14.44 -27.66 21.61
C SER A 620 14.60 -28.82 20.63
N LEU A 621 15.79 -29.45 20.61
CA LEU A 621 16.14 -30.47 19.64
C LEU A 621 16.08 -31.86 20.21
N ILE A 622 15.50 -32.77 19.44
CA ILE A 622 15.47 -34.22 19.72
C ILE A 622 16.26 -34.92 18.59
N MET A 623 17.13 -35.84 18.95
CA MET A 623 17.76 -36.73 17.99
C MET A 623 16.98 -38.06 17.94
N GLU A 624 16.39 -38.35 16.80
CA GLU A 624 15.68 -39.58 16.52
C GLU A 624 16.57 -40.57 15.78
N ILE A 625 16.74 -41.75 16.32
CA ILE A 625 17.55 -42.86 15.79
C ILE A 625 16.63 -43.89 15.15
N ASN A 626 16.97 -44.34 13.96
CA ASN A 626 16.19 -45.31 13.23
C ASN A 626 16.30 -46.70 13.84
N MET A 627 15.21 -47.18 14.46
CA MET A 627 15.18 -48.51 15.11
C MET A 627 15.34 -49.68 14.13
N ASN A 628 15.12 -49.46 12.83
CA ASN A 628 15.24 -50.50 11.79
C ASN A 628 16.60 -50.44 11.06
N HIS A 629 17.46 -49.50 11.42
CA HIS A 629 18.78 -49.36 10.80
C HIS A 629 19.83 -50.19 11.58
N PRO A 630 20.81 -50.81 10.87
CA PRO A 630 21.90 -51.58 11.54
C PRO A 630 22.67 -50.84 12.61
N ILE A 631 22.62 -49.48 12.59
CA ILE A 631 23.26 -48.64 13.62
C ILE A 631 22.72 -48.94 15.01
N LYS A 632 21.46 -49.34 15.17
CA LYS A 632 20.85 -49.69 16.43
C LYS A 632 21.63 -50.82 17.13
N ASP A 633 21.85 -51.93 16.41
CA ASP A 633 22.53 -53.08 16.94
C ASP A 633 24.01 -52.76 17.32
N LYS A 634 24.63 -51.90 16.52
CA LYS A 634 25.99 -51.40 16.82
C LYS A 634 26.01 -50.54 18.09
N LEU A 635 25.01 -49.68 18.31
CA LEU A 635 24.95 -48.86 19.52
C LEU A 635 24.72 -49.71 20.77
N HIS A 636 23.85 -50.75 20.68
CA HIS A 636 23.67 -51.70 21.80
C HIS A 636 24.93 -52.46 22.13
N SER A 637 25.67 -52.97 21.13
CA SER A 637 26.96 -53.64 21.37
C SER A 637 27.98 -52.69 22.01
N LEU A 638 28.07 -51.44 21.57
CA LEU A 638 28.94 -50.44 22.16
C LEU A 638 28.55 -50.06 23.59
N TYR A 639 27.26 -50.06 23.91
CA TYR A 639 26.77 -49.80 25.27
C TYR A 639 27.24 -50.87 26.26
N GLU A 640 27.29 -52.11 25.81
CA GLU A 640 27.76 -53.25 26.63
C GLU A 640 29.29 -53.30 26.71
N ASP A 641 30.02 -53.04 25.61
CA ASP A 641 31.41 -53.32 25.46
C ASP A 641 32.34 -52.11 25.58
N ASP A 642 31.93 -50.92 25.04
CA ASP A 642 32.81 -49.74 24.91
C ASP A 642 32.00 -48.43 24.92
N LYS A 643 31.68 -47.94 26.11
CA LYS A 643 30.89 -46.72 26.31
C LYS A 643 31.60 -45.48 25.79
N GLU A 644 32.91 -45.41 25.77
CA GLU A 644 33.64 -44.26 25.21
C GLU A 644 33.43 -44.16 23.70
N THR A 645 33.46 -45.31 23.02
CA THR A 645 33.14 -45.33 21.58
C THR A 645 31.65 -45.03 21.32
N LEU A 646 30.74 -45.46 22.22
CA LEU A 646 29.32 -45.09 22.13
C LEU A 646 29.11 -43.56 22.14
N GLU A 647 29.81 -42.82 23.01
CA GLU A 647 29.77 -41.38 23.08
C GLU A 647 30.29 -40.73 21.77
N LYS A 648 31.32 -41.31 21.17
CA LYS A 648 31.86 -40.83 19.87
C LYS A 648 30.83 -41.05 18.74
N TYR A 649 30.16 -42.20 18.72
CA TYR A 649 29.07 -42.49 17.78
C TYR A 649 27.86 -41.53 17.98
N ALA A 650 27.49 -41.22 19.21
CA ALA A 650 26.45 -40.26 19.51
C ALA A 650 26.76 -38.90 18.94
N LYS A 651 27.97 -38.36 19.14
CA LYS A 651 28.42 -37.10 18.60
C LYS A 651 28.47 -37.11 17.06
N LEU A 652 28.90 -38.21 16.45
CA LEU A 652 28.93 -38.33 14.99
C LEU A 652 27.53 -38.35 14.39
N LEU A 653 26.61 -39.15 14.94
CA LEU A 653 25.22 -39.19 14.47
C LEU A 653 24.51 -37.83 14.62
N PHE A 654 24.80 -37.12 15.70
CA PHE A 654 24.30 -35.78 15.91
C PHE A 654 24.84 -34.80 14.85
N ALA A 655 26.15 -34.81 14.61
CA ALA A 655 26.80 -33.94 13.61
C ALA A 655 26.25 -34.24 12.19
N GLU A 656 26.09 -35.53 11.83
CA GLU A 656 25.51 -35.96 10.57
C GLU A 656 24.07 -35.43 10.43
N SER A 657 23.27 -35.57 11.48
CA SER A 657 21.90 -35.06 11.50
C SER A 657 21.82 -33.55 11.39
N CYS A 658 22.77 -32.80 12.00
CA CYS A 658 22.92 -31.35 11.85
C CYS A 658 23.22 -30.97 10.39
N LEU A 659 24.16 -31.63 9.75
CA LEU A 659 24.52 -31.34 8.35
C LEU A 659 23.34 -31.54 7.40
N ILE A 660 22.57 -32.61 7.60
CA ILE A 660 21.38 -32.90 6.80
C ILE A 660 20.27 -31.86 7.07
N ALA A 661 20.06 -31.49 8.33
CA ALA A 661 19.04 -30.51 8.72
C ALA A 661 19.44 -29.04 8.39
N GLY A 662 20.67 -28.81 7.93
CA GLY A 662 21.21 -27.47 7.69
C GLY A 662 21.45 -26.66 8.96
N VAL A 663 21.67 -27.36 10.08
CA VAL A 663 22.09 -26.76 11.36
C VAL A 663 23.62 -26.66 11.38
N PRO A 664 24.20 -25.51 11.74
CA PRO A 664 25.66 -25.39 11.83
C PRO A 664 26.25 -26.39 12.83
N VAL A 665 27.32 -27.05 12.43
CA VAL A 665 28.14 -27.87 13.33
C VAL A 665 29.19 -26.95 13.97
N ASP A 666 29.24 -26.87 15.32
CA ASP A 666 30.07 -25.89 16.02
C ASP A 666 31.54 -26.14 15.83
N ASP A 667 32.00 -27.40 15.90
CA ASP A 667 33.37 -27.78 15.73
C ASP A 667 33.56 -28.81 14.61
N THR A 668 33.77 -28.31 13.41
CA THR A 668 34.08 -29.16 12.24
C THR A 668 35.41 -29.89 12.34
N ALA A 669 36.37 -29.38 13.12
CA ALA A 669 37.65 -30.03 13.32
C ALA A 669 37.51 -31.25 14.25
N GLU A 670 36.68 -31.13 15.33
CA GLU A 670 36.31 -32.27 16.18
C GLU A 670 35.62 -33.35 15.36
N LEU A 671 34.65 -32.95 14.49
CA LEU A 671 33.94 -33.88 13.61
C LEU A 671 34.92 -34.66 12.71
N CYS A 672 35.84 -33.98 12.03
CA CYS A 672 36.81 -34.62 11.18
C CYS A 672 37.72 -35.58 11.97
N THR A 673 38.09 -35.23 13.20
CA THR A 673 38.89 -36.08 14.10
C THR A 673 38.13 -37.34 14.50
N LEU A 674 36.84 -37.19 14.91
CA LEU A 674 35.96 -38.31 15.25
C LEU A 674 35.78 -39.29 14.09
N ILE A 675 35.54 -38.77 12.88
CA ILE A 675 35.43 -39.60 11.68
C ILE A 675 36.77 -40.40 11.49
N SER A 676 37.90 -39.73 11.54
CA SER A 676 39.20 -40.37 11.34
C SER A 676 39.51 -41.46 12.39
N GLU A 677 39.17 -41.20 13.66
CA GLU A 677 39.34 -42.15 14.75
C GLU A 677 38.44 -43.40 14.58
N LEU A 678 37.21 -43.18 14.12
CA LEU A 678 36.24 -44.28 13.90
C LEU A 678 36.57 -45.08 12.63
N MET A 679 37.24 -44.50 11.65
CA MET A 679 37.70 -45.21 10.44
C MET A 679 38.91 -46.12 10.69
N ILE A 680 39.66 -45.87 11.74
CA ILE A 680 40.86 -46.67 12.11
C ILE A 680 40.48 -47.84 13.02
N LYS A 681 39.38 -47.75 13.76
CA LYS A 681 38.78 -48.83 14.57
C LYS A 681 37.99 -49.84 13.72
#